data_0a238df2291924997d10c1d505a84945
#
_entry.id   0a238df2291924997d10c1d505a84945
#
_cell.length_a   1.000
_cell.length_b   1.000
_cell.length_c   1.000
_cell.angle_alpha   90.00
_cell.angle_beta   90.00
_cell.angle_gamma   90.00
#
_symmetry.space_group_name_H-M   'P 1'
#
loop_
_entity.id
_entity.type
_entity.pdbx_description
1 polymer ?
#
loop_
_entity_poly.entity_id
_entity_poly.type
_entity_poly.pdbx_seq_one_letter_code
_entity_poly.pdbx_strand_id
1 'polypeptide(L)'
;MEDLKTLKGEVDSIIFKSEDTGFCVLMLNCDNDLITVVGEMGDVEEGEDLVVTGEFTSHQKFGEQFKVHIFERSLPTTSAAIQRYLASGAISGVGPVLAKKLVNKFGDDTLDIIENTPDRLTEIDGITVKKAEKISQEFKTTFAARSLMSYLNKFEIETSYGIKAWKRWGNTAEQIIKSNPYVLCIQGVDLSFSRADAVAAKSDIPADSECRIKAGITYILRQNADQGHTCLPLDSLVKTAVSYLDVDEKLIKKVIEDETEEENLYYYDKHGRRFVMLADFYKAEDYIARRLAIMRQISYDNKIDFSEVIDLEEENNGIQYEKIQREAINLALSKGFLLLTGGPGTGKTTTLNAIISLYQQQGLNVMICAPTGRAAKRLSDLTGFDAKTIHRLLEVKHTSGDTLAFIHDENNLLDCDALIIDEMSMVDSCLFEAVLRAISVTCKLVLVGDSDQLPSVGAGNVLKDIIDSGVMSVVTLKEIFRQAQESEIVMNAHKIVNGEHIDLASKDKDFFFMQRLEYGELQDLVVELCKTRLPKAYDYSPIDDIQVLSPTRKGPAGTVELNKRLQQELNPPAAGKSEVKTPVYTFRKGDKVMQTKNDYDILWKKYITEDKTESGAGIFNGDIGIIIAVNKILKTVTIDFEGRIAVYDKQMLDNLELAYAITVHKSQGSEFDVVILTVFGGFDKLYYRNLLYTAVTRAKRMLIIVGSKKRVDFMIDNNKRTLRYTALKNMLMELVEGDDSGQQTLDI
;
A
#
# COMPACT_ATOMS: atom_id res chain seq x y z
N MET A 1 -9.55 15.18 34.25
CA MET A 1 -9.66 13.70 34.30
C MET A 1 -11.02 13.45 34.86
N GLU A 2 -11.97 13.06 33.98
CA GLU A 2 -13.32 12.67 34.41
C GLU A 2 -13.22 11.39 35.23
N ASP A 3 -14.00 11.29 36.31
CA ASP A 3 -13.98 10.16 37.24
C ASP A 3 -14.47 8.89 36.51
N LEU A 4 -13.53 8.08 36.04
CA LEU A 4 -13.86 6.76 35.48
C LEU A 4 -14.43 5.89 36.61
N LYS A 5 -15.60 5.32 36.38
CA LYS A 5 -16.28 4.39 37.30
C LYS A 5 -16.04 2.96 36.85
N THR A 6 -16.04 2.05 37.82
CA THR A 6 -15.96 0.61 37.54
C THR A 6 -17.26 -0.04 37.96
N LEU A 7 -17.86 -0.82 37.07
CA LEU A 7 -19.04 -1.65 37.32
C LEU A 7 -18.62 -3.12 37.20
N LYS A 8 -19.22 -3.95 38.09
CA LYS A 8 -19.07 -5.40 38.03
C LYS A 8 -20.45 -6.03 37.99
N GLY A 9 -20.66 -6.95 37.04
CA GLY A 9 -21.94 -7.63 36.91
C GLY A 9 -21.89 -8.77 35.91
N GLU A 10 -23.01 -9.49 35.84
CA GLU A 10 -23.22 -10.57 34.88
C GLU A 10 -23.97 -10.03 33.64
N VAL A 11 -23.57 -10.49 32.45
CA VAL A 11 -24.28 -10.16 31.20
C VAL A 11 -25.64 -10.84 31.18
N ASP A 12 -26.70 -10.06 31.34
CA ASP A 12 -28.07 -10.54 31.31
C ASP A 12 -28.57 -10.81 29.89
N SER A 13 -28.35 -9.86 28.98
CA SER A 13 -28.77 -9.98 27.59
C SER A 13 -27.93 -9.08 26.65
N ILE A 14 -27.78 -9.50 25.41
CA ILE A 14 -27.09 -8.75 24.36
C ILE A 14 -28.10 -8.15 23.41
N ILE A 15 -28.20 -6.81 23.41
CA ILE A 15 -29.18 -6.05 22.60
C ILE A 15 -28.66 -5.92 21.15
N PHE A 16 -27.35 -5.69 20.98
CA PHE A 16 -26.72 -5.53 19.68
C PHE A 16 -25.24 -5.94 19.76
N LYS A 17 -24.77 -6.65 18.74
CA LYS A 17 -23.38 -7.07 18.60
C LYS A 17 -22.96 -6.96 17.14
N SER A 18 -21.80 -6.32 16.89
CA SER A 18 -21.18 -6.23 15.58
C SER A 18 -20.00 -7.20 15.53
N GLU A 19 -20.05 -8.18 14.66
CA GLU A 19 -18.96 -9.16 14.46
C GLU A 19 -17.69 -8.51 13.89
N ASP A 20 -17.84 -7.44 13.09
CA ASP A 20 -16.73 -6.79 12.41
C ASP A 20 -15.94 -5.81 13.29
N THR A 21 -16.64 -5.07 14.16
CA THR A 21 -16.03 -4.01 14.98
C THR A 21 -15.88 -4.40 16.45
N GLY A 22 -16.48 -5.51 16.88
CA GLY A 22 -16.54 -5.88 18.28
C GLY A 22 -17.42 -4.93 19.13
N PHE A 23 -18.15 -3.97 18.50
CA PHE A 23 -19.04 -3.06 19.22
C PHE A 23 -20.27 -3.80 19.72
N CYS A 24 -20.53 -3.68 21.00
CA CYS A 24 -21.60 -4.37 21.70
C CYS A 24 -22.46 -3.38 22.50
N VAL A 25 -23.77 -3.65 22.54
CA VAL A 25 -24.73 -3.03 23.45
C VAL A 25 -25.36 -4.17 24.22
N LEU A 26 -25.18 -4.18 25.54
CA LEU A 26 -25.66 -5.25 26.40
C LEU A 26 -26.31 -4.69 27.68
N MET A 27 -27.07 -5.54 28.35
CA MET A 27 -27.57 -5.29 29.68
C MET A 27 -26.65 -6.01 30.69
N LEU A 28 -26.05 -5.25 31.58
CA LEU A 28 -25.22 -5.76 32.66
C LEU A 28 -26.00 -5.74 33.96
N ASN A 29 -26.14 -6.88 34.60
CA ASN A 29 -26.79 -7.03 35.89
C ASN A 29 -25.78 -6.79 37.03
N CYS A 30 -25.82 -5.61 37.63
CA CYS A 30 -24.97 -5.21 38.74
C CYS A 30 -25.79 -5.25 40.00
N ASP A 31 -25.66 -6.27 40.84
CA ASP A 31 -26.38 -6.40 42.12
C ASP A 31 -27.90 -6.25 41.99
N ASN A 32 -28.52 -6.81 40.95
CA ASN A 32 -29.92 -6.73 40.53
C ASN A 32 -30.34 -5.42 39.83
N ASP A 33 -29.44 -4.49 39.58
CA ASP A 33 -29.66 -3.33 38.73
C ASP A 33 -29.20 -3.61 37.29
N LEU A 34 -30.10 -3.48 36.33
CA LEU A 34 -29.78 -3.66 34.91
C LEU A 34 -29.28 -2.35 34.31
N ILE A 35 -28.02 -2.32 33.92
CA ILE A 35 -27.34 -1.15 33.34
C ILE A 35 -27.11 -1.41 31.87
N THR A 36 -27.50 -0.47 30.99
CA THR A 36 -27.13 -0.53 29.57
C THR A 36 -25.66 -0.18 29.39
N VAL A 37 -24.88 -1.10 28.90
CA VAL A 37 -23.44 -0.95 28.68
C VAL A 37 -23.14 -0.95 27.19
N VAL A 38 -22.32 0.00 26.73
CA VAL A 38 -21.96 0.17 25.31
C VAL A 38 -20.44 0.32 25.14
N GLY A 39 -19.86 -0.40 24.19
CA GLY A 39 -18.42 -0.31 23.89
C GLY A 39 -17.94 -1.39 22.95
N GLU A 40 -16.65 -1.37 22.62
CA GLU A 40 -16.00 -2.43 21.85
C GLU A 40 -15.57 -3.53 22.82
N MET A 41 -16.45 -4.52 22.99
CA MET A 41 -16.25 -5.61 23.98
C MET A 41 -16.04 -6.98 23.30
N GLY A 42 -15.91 -6.99 21.98
CA GLY A 42 -15.62 -8.23 21.21
C GLY A 42 -16.73 -9.27 21.32
N ASP A 43 -16.36 -10.52 21.55
CA ASP A 43 -17.26 -11.68 21.56
C ASP A 43 -17.85 -11.97 22.95
N VAL A 44 -18.30 -10.96 23.67
CA VAL A 44 -19.00 -11.14 24.95
C VAL A 44 -20.28 -11.94 24.73
N GLU A 45 -20.56 -12.89 25.64
CA GLU A 45 -21.73 -13.76 25.61
C GLU A 45 -22.60 -13.58 26.85
N GLU A 46 -23.88 -13.93 26.73
CA GLU A 46 -24.82 -13.92 27.85
C GLU A 46 -24.37 -14.89 28.93
N GLY A 47 -24.43 -14.45 30.19
CA GLY A 47 -23.99 -15.23 31.35
C GLY A 47 -22.51 -15.02 31.75
N GLU A 48 -21.71 -14.28 30.99
CA GLU A 48 -20.34 -13.94 31.41
C GLU A 48 -20.32 -12.88 32.51
N ASP A 49 -19.36 -12.97 33.41
CA ASP A 49 -19.10 -11.94 34.43
C ASP A 49 -18.16 -10.88 33.84
N LEU A 50 -18.60 -9.62 33.87
CA LEU A 50 -17.83 -8.47 33.39
C LEU A 50 -17.46 -7.51 34.52
N VAL A 51 -16.24 -7.01 34.45
CA VAL A 51 -15.79 -5.80 35.14
C VAL A 51 -15.51 -4.74 34.10
N VAL A 52 -16.32 -3.70 34.04
CA VAL A 52 -16.23 -2.64 33.02
C VAL A 52 -15.85 -1.33 33.68
N THR A 53 -14.86 -0.64 33.10
CA THR A 53 -14.42 0.69 33.55
C THR A 53 -14.72 1.70 32.45
N GLY A 54 -15.40 2.80 32.80
CA GLY A 54 -15.87 3.78 31.85
C GLY A 54 -16.61 4.93 32.51
N GLU A 55 -17.49 5.56 31.75
CA GLU A 55 -18.26 6.74 32.14
C GLU A 55 -19.73 6.61 31.79
N PHE A 56 -20.62 7.21 32.55
CA PHE A 56 -22.05 7.33 32.21
C PHE A 56 -22.23 8.41 31.13
N THR A 57 -22.91 8.06 30.05
CA THR A 57 -23.20 8.97 28.94
C THR A 57 -24.72 8.96 28.67
N SER A 58 -25.29 10.09 28.26
CA SER A 58 -26.70 10.18 27.88
C SER A 58 -26.85 10.18 26.37
N HIS A 59 -27.56 9.18 25.84
CA HIS A 59 -27.86 9.10 24.41
C HIS A 59 -29.27 9.60 24.12
N GLN A 60 -29.46 10.51 23.15
CA GLN A 60 -30.74 11.18 22.85
C GLN A 60 -31.91 10.25 22.59
N LYS A 61 -31.70 9.02 22.12
CA LYS A 61 -32.76 8.03 21.83
C LYS A 61 -32.84 6.89 22.82
N PHE A 62 -31.78 6.56 23.54
CA PHE A 62 -31.66 5.33 24.33
C PHE A 62 -31.42 5.60 25.82
N GLY A 63 -31.47 6.87 26.25
CA GLY A 63 -31.30 7.24 27.64
C GLY A 63 -29.88 7.14 28.17
N GLU A 64 -29.75 6.90 29.46
CA GLU A 64 -28.46 6.77 30.15
C GLU A 64 -27.79 5.44 29.81
N GLN A 65 -26.52 5.47 29.44
CA GLN A 65 -25.74 4.31 29.07
C GLN A 65 -24.34 4.43 29.69
N PHE A 66 -23.73 3.30 30.04
CA PHE A 66 -22.38 3.24 30.51
C PHE A 66 -21.45 2.94 29.32
N LYS A 67 -20.62 3.91 28.95
CA LYS A 67 -19.65 3.77 27.86
C LYS A 67 -18.37 3.18 28.41
N VAL A 68 -18.01 2.00 27.93
CA VAL A 68 -16.83 1.25 28.35
C VAL A 68 -15.59 1.74 27.64
N HIS A 69 -14.50 1.91 28.38
CA HIS A 69 -13.16 2.16 27.89
C HIS A 69 -12.27 0.93 28.07
N ILE A 70 -12.39 0.24 29.21
CA ILE A 70 -11.65 -0.97 29.54
C ILE A 70 -12.63 -1.98 30.12
N PHE A 71 -12.49 -3.24 29.77
CA PHE A 71 -13.25 -4.32 30.37
C PHE A 71 -12.40 -5.55 30.65
N GLU A 72 -12.73 -6.23 31.73
CA GLU A 72 -12.23 -7.56 32.06
C GLU A 72 -13.43 -8.51 32.12
N ARG A 73 -13.25 -9.71 31.64
CA ARG A 73 -14.28 -10.74 31.71
C ARG A 73 -13.75 -12.01 32.33
N SER A 74 -14.60 -12.73 33.02
CA SER A 74 -14.31 -14.03 33.57
C SER A 74 -15.39 -15.03 33.15
N LEU A 75 -15.00 -16.31 33.13
CA LEU A 75 -15.98 -17.36 32.91
C LEU A 75 -17.00 -17.37 34.02
N PRO A 76 -18.25 -17.69 33.71
CA PRO A 76 -19.31 -17.80 34.70
C PRO A 76 -18.97 -18.90 35.73
N THR A 77 -19.23 -18.60 36.99
CA THR A 77 -18.89 -19.48 38.11
C THR A 77 -20.12 -20.17 38.74
N THR A 78 -21.33 -19.69 38.43
CA THR A 78 -22.57 -20.28 38.94
C THR A 78 -23.24 -21.18 37.90
N SER A 79 -23.88 -22.24 38.31
CA SER A 79 -24.59 -23.19 37.44
C SER A 79 -25.58 -22.50 36.50
N ALA A 80 -26.28 -21.48 36.99
CA ALA A 80 -27.26 -20.74 36.18
C ALA A 80 -26.59 -19.92 35.08
N ALA A 81 -25.48 -19.25 35.39
CA ALA A 81 -24.69 -18.47 34.45
C ALA A 81 -23.94 -19.37 33.42
N ILE A 82 -23.39 -20.50 33.90
CA ILE A 82 -22.75 -21.52 33.01
C ILE A 82 -23.77 -22.07 32.02
N GLN A 83 -25.03 -22.34 32.48
CA GLN A 83 -26.06 -22.82 31.57
C GLN A 83 -26.40 -21.79 30.49
N ARG A 84 -26.56 -20.52 30.85
CA ARG A 84 -26.80 -19.43 29.87
C ARG A 84 -25.67 -19.32 28.88
N TYR A 85 -24.42 -19.26 29.36
CA TYR A 85 -23.21 -19.20 28.56
C TYR A 85 -23.11 -20.35 27.55
N LEU A 86 -23.33 -21.58 27.98
CA LEU A 86 -23.30 -22.73 27.08
C LEU A 86 -24.49 -22.76 26.10
N ALA A 87 -25.65 -22.22 26.52
CA ALA A 87 -26.85 -22.18 25.69
C ALA A 87 -26.84 -21.06 24.64
N SER A 88 -26.04 -19.99 24.84
CA SER A 88 -25.90 -18.89 23.88
C SER A 88 -25.25 -19.30 22.54
N GLY A 89 -24.60 -20.47 22.50
CA GLY A 89 -23.84 -20.93 21.34
C GLY A 89 -22.34 -20.65 21.43
N ALA A 90 -21.87 -20.19 22.59
CA ALA A 90 -20.46 -19.89 22.87
C ALA A 90 -19.50 -21.04 22.52
N ILE A 91 -19.99 -22.28 22.50
CA ILE A 91 -19.25 -23.48 22.12
C ILE A 91 -19.99 -24.20 21.00
N SER A 92 -19.35 -24.35 19.86
CA SER A 92 -19.92 -25.07 18.73
C SER A 92 -20.28 -26.53 19.10
N GLY A 93 -21.51 -26.92 18.83
CA GLY A 93 -22.03 -28.24 19.15
C GLY A 93 -22.68 -28.40 20.53
N VAL A 94 -22.74 -27.31 21.34
CA VAL A 94 -23.47 -27.28 22.61
C VAL A 94 -24.67 -26.33 22.46
N GLY A 95 -25.85 -26.89 22.25
CA GLY A 95 -27.10 -26.12 22.23
C GLY A 95 -27.81 -26.11 23.59
N PRO A 96 -28.94 -25.35 23.74
CA PRO A 96 -29.62 -25.16 25.01
C PRO A 96 -30.01 -26.44 25.75
N VAL A 97 -30.42 -27.47 25.01
CA VAL A 97 -30.76 -28.78 25.57
C VAL A 97 -29.58 -29.51 26.17
N LEU A 98 -28.45 -29.45 25.46
CA LEU A 98 -27.24 -30.09 25.93
C LEU A 98 -26.58 -29.32 27.07
N ALA A 99 -26.57 -28.00 27.01
CA ALA A 99 -26.11 -27.13 28.08
C ALA A 99 -26.86 -27.44 29.41
N LYS A 100 -28.20 -27.58 29.35
CA LYS A 100 -28.99 -27.95 30.50
C LYS A 100 -28.63 -29.35 31.07
N LYS A 101 -28.38 -30.31 30.21
CA LYS A 101 -27.95 -31.67 30.63
C LYS A 101 -26.57 -31.64 31.30
N LEU A 102 -25.62 -30.89 30.74
CA LEU A 102 -24.28 -30.76 31.27
C LEU A 102 -24.29 -30.15 32.66
N VAL A 103 -24.97 -28.98 32.82
CA VAL A 103 -25.01 -28.28 34.07
C VAL A 103 -25.82 -29.06 35.14
N ASN A 104 -26.94 -29.72 34.78
CA ASN A 104 -27.67 -30.56 35.71
C ASN A 104 -26.84 -31.76 36.24
N LYS A 105 -25.89 -32.25 35.48
CA LYS A 105 -25.02 -33.35 35.85
C LYS A 105 -23.79 -32.91 36.66
N PHE A 106 -23.16 -31.84 36.23
CA PHE A 106 -21.83 -31.42 36.71
C PHE A 106 -21.87 -30.13 37.55
N GLY A 107 -23.00 -29.39 37.57
CA GLY A 107 -23.13 -28.17 38.33
C GLY A 107 -22.11 -27.09 37.95
N ASP A 108 -21.51 -26.48 38.96
CA ASP A 108 -20.51 -25.41 38.80
C ASP A 108 -19.19 -25.91 38.20
N ASP A 109 -18.90 -27.22 38.27
CA ASP A 109 -17.69 -27.84 37.72
C ASP A 109 -17.78 -28.10 36.22
N THR A 110 -18.88 -27.74 35.56
CA THR A 110 -19.14 -28.06 34.14
C THR A 110 -18.05 -27.57 33.22
N LEU A 111 -17.59 -26.33 33.36
CA LEU A 111 -16.57 -25.77 32.51
C LEU A 111 -15.18 -26.38 32.75
N ASP A 112 -14.83 -26.65 34.01
CA ASP A 112 -13.59 -27.35 34.36
C ASP A 112 -13.56 -28.76 33.78
N ILE A 113 -14.67 -29.47 33.80
CA ILE A 113 -14.78 -30.82 33.20
C ILE A 113 -14.63 -30.72 31.65
N ILE A 114 -15.25 -29.74 31.01
CA ILE A 114 -15.09 -29.54 29.56
C ILE A 114 -13.61 -29.28 29.22
N GLU A 115 -12.91 -28.50 30.02
CA GLU A 115 -11.54 -28.14 29.78
C GLU A 115 -10.55 -29.27 30.11
N ASN A 116 -10.64 -29.83 31.32
CA ASN A 116 -9.57 -30.65 31.88
C ASN A 116 -9.86 -32.17 31.88
N THR A 117 -11.12 -32.55 31.89
CA THR A 117 -11.54 -33.98 31.95
C THR A 117 -12.69 -34.30 30.98
N PRO A 118 -12.49 -34.05 29.65
CA PRO A 118 -13.57 -34.20 28.67
C PRO A 118 -14.15 -35.61 28.56
N ASP A 119 -13.43 -36.64 28.96
CA ASP A 119 -13.91 -37.99 28.97
C ASP A 119 -15.18 -38.16 29.82
N ARG A 120 -15.31 -37.38 30.88
CA ARG A 120 -16.50 -37.39 31.76
C ARG A 120 -17.76 -36.88 31.07
N LEU A 121 -17.63 -36.11 30.00
CA LEU A 121 -18.79 -35.68 29.20
C LEU A 121 -19.54 -36.86 28.59
N THR A 122 -18.87 -37.99 28.40
CA THR A 122 -19.51 -39.22 27.91
C THR A 122 -20.49 -39.85 28.91
N GLU A 123 -20.49 -39.40 30.18
CA GLU A 123 -21.51 -39.77 31.17
C GLU A 123 -22.91 -39.24 30.81
N ILE A 124 -23.00 -38.34 29.81
CA ILE A 124 -24.26 -37.79 29.32
C ILE A 124 -24.72 -38.50 28.07
N ASP A 125 -25.95 -39.03 28.10
CA ASP A 125 -26.55 -39.69 26.95
C ASP A 125 -26.54 -38.82 25.69
N GLY A 126 -25.90 -39.32 24.62
CA GLY A 126 -25.79 -38.65 23.33
C GLY A 126 -24.46 -37.90 23.12
N ILE A 127 -23.50 -38.02 24.05
CA ILE A 127 -22.13 -37.54 23.86
C ILE A 127 -21.20 -38.74 23.64
N THR A 128 -20.65 -38.84 22.45
CA THR A 128 -19.59 -39.84 22.13
C THR A 128 -18.21 -39.28 22.49
N VAL A 129 -17.19 -40.13 22.64
CA VAL A 129 -15.80 -39.69 22.90
C VAL A 129 -15.35 -38.61 21.90
N LYS A 130 -15.57 -38.84 20.60
CA LYS A 130 -15.24 -37.85 19.56
C LYS A 130 -15.95 -36.50 19.73
N LYS A 131 -17.19 -36.55 20.19
CA LYS A 131 -17.97 -35.30 20.44
C LYS A 131 -17.48 -34.61 21.69
N ALA A 132 -17.11 -35.34 22.73
CA ALA A 132 -16.52 -34.80 23.95
C ALA A 132 -15.20 -34.10 23.67
N GLU A 133 -14.30 -34.74 22.92
CA GLU A 133 -13.03 -34.19 22.47
C GLU A 133 -13.24 -32.90 21.64
N LYS A 134 -14.19 -32.93 20.70
CA LYS A 134 -14.52 -31.76 19.89
C LYS A 134 -15.02 -30.59 20.73
N ILE A 135 -15.93 -30.83 21.67
CA ILE A 135 -16.45 -29.81 22.58
C ILE A 135 -15.31 -29.20 23.40
N SER A 136 -14.42 -30.02 23.96
CA SER A 136 -13.25 -29.56 24.73
C SER A 136 -12.31 -28.74 23.87
N GLN A 137 -12.05 -29.15 22.64
CA GLN A 137 -11.15 -28.45 21.75
C GLN A 137 -11.71 -27.08 21.32
N GLU A 138 -12.98 -27.03 20.98
CA GLU A 138 -13.69 -25.77 20.67
C GLU A 138 -13.71 -24.81 21.86
N PHE A 139 -13.98 -25.32 23.08
CA PHE A 139 -13.92 -24.53 24.29
C PHE A 139 -12.54 -23.93 24.52
N LYS A 140 -11.47 -24.75 24.46
CA LYS A 140 -10.08 -24.31 24.62
C LYS A 140 -9.70 -23.26 23.60
N THR A 141 -10.12 -23.45 22.34
CA THR A 141 -9.86 -22.53 21.24
C THR A 141 -10.55 -21.18 21.48
N THR A 142 -11.84 -21.20 21.81
CA THR A 142 -12.62 -20.01 22.07
C THR A 142 -12.14 -19.26 23.32
N PHE A 143 -11.78 -20.01 24.38
CA PHE A 143 -11.27 -19.43 25.63
C PHE A 143 -9.91 -18.76 25.43
N ALA A 144 -8.99 -19.41 24.69
CA ALA A 144 -7.68 -18.83 24.43
C ALA A 144 -7.75 -17.56 23.55
N ALA A 145 -8.63 -17.54 22.54
CA ALA A 145 -8.87 -16.31 21.77
C ALA A 145 -9.39 -15.17 22.64
N ARG A 146 -10.34 -15.46 23.52
CA ARG A 146 -10.92 -14.48 24.45
C ARG A 146 -9.90 -13.97 25.47
N SER A 147 -9.08 -14.88 26.03
CA SER A 147 -8.00 -14.52 26.94
C SER A 147 -7.02 -13.55 26.30
N LEU A 148 -6.60 -13.82 25.05
CA LEU A 148 -5.74 -12.92 24.30
C LEU A 148 -6.33 -11.52 24.12
N MET A 149 -7.62 -11.43 23.72
CA MET A 149 -8.29 -10.13 23.54
C MET A 149 -8.37 -9.36 24.85
N SER A 150 -8.75 -10.04 25.95
CA SER A 150 -8.78 -9.45 27.28
C SER A 150 -7.40 -8.97 27.73
N TYR A 151 -6.36 -9.75 27.46
CA TYR A 151 -4.99 -9.36 27.77
C TYR A 151 -4.55 -8.11 27.03
N LEU A 152 -4.78 -8.06 25.71
CA LEU A 152 -4.38 -6.92 24.87
C LEU A 152 -5.18 -5.66 25.19
N ASN A 153 -6.45 -5.80 25.56
CA ASN A 153 -7.31 -4.66 25.94
C ASN A 153 -6.80 -3.93 27.18
N LYS A 154 -6.14 -4.63 28.14
CA LYS A 154 -5.48 -3.99 29.30
C LYS A 154 -4.43 -2.93 28.90
N PHE A 155 -3.91 -3.02 27.67
CA PHE A 155 -2.93 -2.11 27.10
C PHE A 155 -3.54 -1.17 26.06
N GLU A 156 -4.88 -1.09 25.97
CA GLU A 156 -5.60 -0.28 24.98
C GLU A 156 -5.25 -0.63 23.54
N ILE A 157 -4.97 -1.93 23.27
CA ILE A 157 -4.70 -2.45 21.94
C ILE A 157 -6.02 -2.92 21.34
N GLU A 158 -6.35 -2.38 20.16
CA GLU A 158 -7.60 -2.67 19.46
C GLU A 158 -7.71 -4.17 19.13
N THR A 159 -8.93 -4.70 19.21
CA THR A 159 -9.26 -6.11 18.97
C THR A 159 -8.77 -6.62 17.61
N SER A 160 -8.66 -5.75 16.61
CA SER A 160 -8.15 -6.08 15.27
C SER A 160 -6.73 -6.67 15.29
N TYR A 161 -5.84 -6.13 16.13
CA TYR A 161 -4.48 -6.66 16.30
C TYR A 161 -4.51 -8.04 17.00
N GLY A 162 -5.41 -8.22 17.95
CA GLY A 162 -5.61 -9.50 18.62
C GLY A 162 -6.10 -10.59 17.67
N ILE A 163 -7.03 -10.25 16.75
CA ILE A 163 -7.51 -11.16 15.72
C ILE A 163 -6.36 -11.58 14.77
N LYS A 164 -5.54 -10.65 14.34
CA LYS A 164 -4.37 -10.92 13.50
C LYS A 164 -3.35 -11.81 14.22
N ALA A 165 -3.05 -11.51 15.47
CA ALA A 165 -2.17 -12.32 16.32
C ALA A 165 -2.72 -13.73 16.52
N TRP A 166 -4.03 -13.83 16.78
CA TRP A 166 -4.71 -15.11 16.92
C TRP A 166 -4.65 -15.95 15.62
N LYS A 167 -4.96 -15.36 14.48
CA LYS A 167 -4.86 -16.05 13.17
C LYS A 167 -3.46 -16.60 12.92
N ARG A 168 -2.42 -15.95 13.44
CA ARG A 168 -1.02 -16.33 13.20
C ARG A 168 -0.51 -17.38 14.17
N TRP A 169 -0.83 -17.29 15.47
CA TRP A 169 -0.25 -18.15 16.52
C TRP A 169 -1.27 -19.02 17.25
N GLY A 170 -2.56 -18.85 16.96
CA GLY A 170 -3.62 -19.65 17.59
C GLY A 170 -3.59 -19.58 19.11
N ASN A 171 -3.76 -20.74 19.75
CA ASN A 171 -3.84 -20.87 21.21
C ASN A 171 -2.57 -20.45 21.98
N THR A 172 -1.42 -20.36 21.31
CA THR A 172 -0.16 -19.97 21.91
C THR A 172 0.10 -18.47 21.85
N ALA A 173 -0.75 -17.71 21.16
CA ALA A 173 -0.57 -16.28 20.92
C ALA A 173 -0.36 -15.47 22.20
N GLU A 174 -1.18 -15.67 23.23
CA GLU A 174 -1.05 -14.94 24.49
C GLU A 174 0.29 -15.23 25.18
N GLN A 175 0.72 -16.49 25.21
CA GLN A 175 1.97 -16.89 25.83
C GLN A 175 3.18 -16.30 25.07
N ILE A 176 3.15 -16.33 23.75
CA ILE A 176 4.18 -15.73 22.90
C ILE A 176 4.27 -14.23 23.15
N ILE A 177 3.14 -13.51 23.19
CA ILE A 177 3.10 -12.06 23.40
C ILE A 177 3.54 -11.69 24.81
N LYS A 178 3.17 -12.47 25.83
CA LYS A 178 3.66 -12.27 27.19
C LYS A 178 5.16 -12.42 27.32
N SER A 179 5.76 -13.39 26.61
CA SER A 179 7.21 -13.59 26.61
C SER A 179 7.94 -12.55 25.75
N ASN A 180 7.35 -12.09 24.65
CA ASN A 180 7.91 -11.11 23.75
C ASN A 180 6.81 -10.26 23.07
N PRO A 181 6.41 -9.12 23.65
CA PRO A 181 5.41 -8.24 23.05
C PRO A 181 5.76 -7.70 21.67
N TYR A 182 7.05 -7.67 21.33
CA TYR A 182 7.51 -7.11 20.06
C TYR A 182 7.19 -8.01 18.86
N VAL A 183 6.76 -9.25 19.08
CA VAL A 183 6.20 -10.07 17.99
C VAL A 183 4.96 -9.43 17.35
N LEU A 184 4.27 -8.54 18.05
CA LEU A 184 3.17 -7.77 17.49
C LEU A 184 3.61 -6.74 16.43
N CYS A 185 4.90 -6.41 16.35
CA CYS A 185 5.43 -5.47 15.37
C CYS A 185 5.74 -6.11 14.01
N ILE A 186 5.61 -7.44 13.88
CA ILE A 186 5.90 -8.13 12.62
C ILE A 186 4.85 -7.83 11.55
N GLN A 187 5.26 -8.00 10.30
CA GLN A 187 4.38 -7.85 9.15
C GLN A 187 3.14 -8.74 9.25
N GLY A 188 1.96 -8.18 8.95
CA GLY A 188 0.67 -8.85 9.05
C GLY A 188 -0.05 -8.58 10.37
N VAL A 189 0.66 -8.30 11.48
CA VAL A 189 0.05 -7.76 12.71
C VAL A 189 0.19 -6.24 12.74
N ASP A 190 1.42 -5.73 12.49
CA ASP A 190 1.74 -4.33 12.24
C ASP A 190 1.45 -3.37 13.41
N LEU A 191 1.56 -3.84 14.65
CA LEU A 191 1.49 -2.95 15.81
C LEU A 191 2.75 -2.06 15.84
N SER A 192 2.58 -0.77 16.11
CA SER A 192 3.73 0.15 16.18
C SER A 192 4.68 -0.21 17.32
N PHE A 193 6.00 -0.02 17.12
CA PHE A 193 7.02 -0.30 18.13
C PHE A 193 6.73 0.40 19.45
N SER A 194 6.33 1.68 19.43
CA SER A 194 6.01 2.43 20.66
C SER A 194 4.88 1.81 21.48
N ARG A 195 3.87 1.21 20.84
CA ARG A 195 2.78 0.51 21.53
C ARG A 195 3.24 -0.84 22.09
N ALA A 196 4.01 -1.59 21.31
CA ALA A 196 4.62 -2.83 21.82
C ALA A 196 5.58 -2.56 23.00
N ASP A 197 6.35 -1.48 22.94
CA ASP A 197 7.24 -1.02 24.02
C ASP A 197 6.46 -0.66 25.29
N ALA A 198 5.29 -0.03 25.16
CA ALA A 198 4.40 0.25 26.28
C ALA A 198 3.83 -1.03 26.92
N VAL A 199 3.56 -2.08 26.14
CA VAL A 199 3.18 -3.41 26.65
C VAL A 199 4.36 -4.04 27.41
N ALA A 200 5.54 -4.03 26.80
CA ALA A 200 6.76 -4.60 27.39
C ALA A 200 7.10 -3.96 28.75
N ALA A 201 7.01 -2.63 28.83
CA ALA A 201 7.29 -1.89 30.06
C ALA A 201 6.31 -2.24 31.22
N LYS A 202 5.06 -2.61 30.90
CA LYS A 202 4.08 -3.07 31.90
C LYS A 202 4.16 -4.58 32.17
N SER A 203 4.94 -5.32 31.38
CA SER A 203 5.13 -6.77 31.48
C SER A 203 6.48 -7.16 32.10
N ASP A 204 7.12 -6.23 32.80
CA ASP A 204 8.42 -6.41 33.48
C ASP A 204 9.58 -6.85 32.55
N ILE A 205 9.50 -6.52 31.25
CA ILE A 205 10.57 -6.81 30.31
C ILE A 205 11.66 -5.72 30.44
N PRO A 206 12.93 -6.09 30.63
CA PRO A 206 14.00 -5.12 30.78
C PRO A 206 14.16 -4.22 29.56
N ALA A 207 14.47 -2.93 29.79
CA ALA A 207 14.68 -1.95 28.72
C ALA A 207 15.87 -2.27 27.81
N ASP A 208 16.83 -3.05 28.30
CA ASP A 208 18.00 -3.55 27.57
C ASP A 208 17.84 -5.00 27.09
N SER A 209 16.61 -5.53 27.11
CA SER A 209 16.33 -6.89 26.64
C SER A 209 16.64 -7.04 25.15
N GLU A 210 17.20 -8.19 24.79
CA GLU A 210 17.55 -8.52 23.41
C GLU A 210 16.36 -8.42 22.44
N CYS A 211 15.18 -8.91 22.83
CA CYS A 211 13.97 -8.82 22.02
C CYS A 211 13.55 -7.37 21.72
N ARG A 212 13.74 -6.46 22.69
CA ARG A 212 13.49 -5.03 22.49
C ARG A 212 14.46 -4.43 21.48
N ILE A 213 15.75 -4.74 21.63
CA ILE A 213 16.81 -4.22 20.75
C ILE A 213 16.62 -4.75 19.32
N LYS A 214 16.36 -6.04 19.14
CA LYS A 214 16.05 -6.66 17.83
C LYS A 214 14.88 -5.95 17.15
N ALA A 215 13.77 -5.79 17.86
CA ALA A 215 12.59 -5.10 17.33
C ALA A 215 12.86 -3.62 17.02
N GLY A 216 13.63 -2.92 17.86
CA GLY A 216 14.01 -1.53 17.65
C GLY A 216 14.90 -1.33 16.43
N ILE A 217 15.89 -2.20 16.21
CA ILE A 217 16.74 -2.20 15.02
C ILE A 217 15.89 -2.44 13.76
N THR A 218 15.04 -3.47 13.78
CA THR A 218 14.12 -3.78 12.68
C THR A 218 13.19 -2.60 12.38
N TYR A 219 12.64 -1.96 13.42
CA TYR A 219 11.79 -0.78 13.27
C TYR A 219 12.54 0.38 12.61
N ILE A 220 13.78 0.69 13.03
CA ILE A 220 14.58 1.75 12.41
C ILE A 220 14.86 1.45 10.94
N LEU A 221 15.23 0.20 10.61
CA LEU A 221 15.45 -0.20 9.22
C LEU A 221 14.17 -0.10 8.39
N ARG A 222 13.01 -0.55 8.88
CA ARG A 222 11.71 -0.44 8.21
C ARG A 222 11.27 1.02 8.00
N GLN A 223 11.44 1.89 9.02
CA GLN A 223 11.14 3.31 8.88
C GLN A 223 12.01 4.00 7.80
N ASN A 224 13.25 3.55 7.63
CA ASN A 224 14.09 4.04 6.55
C ASN A 224 13.74 3.40 5.18
N ALA A 225 13.24 2.17 5.20
CA ALA A 225 12.68 1.54 3.99
C ALA A 225 11.45 2.29 3.45
N ASP A 226 10.60 2.82 4.32
CA ASP A 226 9.49 3.72 3.95
C ASP A 226 9.98 5.03 3.27
N GLN A 227 11.25 5.39 3.46
CA GLN A 227 11.91 6.49 2.76
C GLN A 227 12.65 6.04 1.50
N GLY A 228 12.58 4.74 1.17
CA GLY A 228 13.13 4.12 -0.02
C GLY A 228 14.52 3.52 0.14
N HIS A 229 15.09 3.49 1.36
CA HIS A 229 16.38 2.85 1.61
C HIS A 229 16.22 1.33 1.73
N THR A 230 17.10 0.54 1.11
CA THR A 230 17.17 -0.92 1.35
C THR A 230 18.25 -1.27 2.37
N CYS A 231 19.21 -0.38 2.57
CA CYS A 231 20.30 -0.54 3.55
C CYS A 231 20.60 0.76 4.29
N LEU A 232 21.23 0.65 5.45
CA LEU A 232 21.76 1.80 6.20
C LEU A 232 23.23 1.60 6.55
N PRO A 233 24.05 2.68 6.58
CA PRO A 233 25.38 2.59 7.12
C PRO A 233 25.36 2.14 8.57
N LEU A 234 26.19 1.14 8.94
CA LEU A 234 26.24 0.55 10.28
C LEU A 234 26.40 1.62 11.37
N ASP A 235 27.33 2.58 11.16
CA ASP A 235 27.57 3.65 12.14
C ASP A 235 26.33 4.54 12.36
N SER A 236 25.57 4.78 11.29
CA SER A 236 24.35 5.59 11.37
C SER A 236 23.22 4.82 12.07
N LEU A 237 23.07 3.53 11.76
CA LEU A 237 22.10 2.64 12.40
C LEU A 237 22.38 2.54 13.90
N VAL A 238 23.63 2.27 14.29
CA VAL A 238 24.03 2.15 15.69
C VAL A 238 23.76 3.45 16.45
N LYS A 239 24.19 4.61 15.92
CA LYS A 239 23.94 5.92 16.55
C LYS A 239 22.44 6.20 16.72
N THR A 240 21.65 5.88 15.73
CA THR A 240 20.18 6.08 15.79
C THR A 240 19.57 5.14 16.83
N ALA A 241 20.00 3.86 16.85
CA ALA A 241 19.51 2.87 17.80
C ALA A 241 19.86 3.22 19.25
N VAL A 242 21.12 3.66 19.52
CA VAL A 242 21.53 4.19 20.85
C VAL A 242 20.60 5.32 21.29
N SER A 243 20.41 6.31 20.43
CA SER A 243 19.58 7.47 20.77
C SER A 243 18.08 7.15 20.91
N TYR A 244 17.56 6.18 20.15
CA TYR A 244 16.14 5.85 20.14
C TYR A 244 15.76 4.88 21.26
N LEU A 245 16.61 3.89 21.56
CA LEU A 245 16.36 2.83 22.54
C LEU A 245 16.91 3.17 23.93
N ASP A 246 17.82 4.14 24.04
CA ASP A 246 18.56 4.49 25.24
C ASP A 246 19.32 3.29 25.83
N VAL A 247 20.09 2.59 24.99
CA VAL A 247 20.83 1.36 25.32
C VAL A 247 22.28 1.50 24.91
N ASP A 248 23.18 0.79 25.60
CA ASP A 248 24.63 0.81 25.35
C ASP A 248 24.99 0.38 23.93
N GLU A 249 25.92 1.10 23.31
CA GLU A 249 26.36 0.85 21.92
C GLU A 249 26.90 -0.57 21.71
N LYS A 250 27.61 -1.13 22.70
CA LYS A 250 28.19 -2.48 22.59
C LYS A 250 27.13 -3.55 22.52
N LEU A 251 26.03 -3.37 23.27
CA LEU A 251 24.92 -4.31 23.27
C LEU A 251 24.17 -4.26 21.93
N ILE A 252 23.96 -3.05 21.38
CA ILE A 252 23.37 -2.90 20.06
C ILE A 252 24.20 -3.56 18.97
N LYS A 253 25.54 -3.34 18.99
CA LYS A 253 26.45 -3.98 18.01
C LYS A 253 26.41 -5.50 18.13
N LYS A 254 26.42 -6.02 19.35
CA LYS A 254 26.31 -7.46 19.58
C LYS A 254 25.02 -8.04 18.99
N VAL A 255 23.87 -7.39 19.26
CA VAL A 255 22.59 -7.85 18.72
C VAL A 255 22.55 -7.79 17.20
N ILE A 256 23.19 -6.79 16.56
CA ILE A 256 23.30 -6.74 15.10
C ILE A 256 24.15 -7.91 14.56
N GLU A 257 25.23 -8.27 15.26
CA GLU A 257 26.07 -9.42 14.90
C GLU A 257 25.30 -10.73 15.05
N ASP A 258 24.60 -10.94 16.18
CA ASP A 258 23.77 -12.12 16.43
C ASP A 258 22.66 -12.25 15.36
N GLU A 259 21.96 -11.16 15.01
CA GLU A 259 20.93 -11.14 13.95
C GLU A 259 21.50 -11.40 12.56
N THR A 260 22.79 -11.07 12.35
CA THR A 260 23.45 -11.38 11.09
C THR A 260 23.86 -12.85 11.01
N GLU A 261 24.26 -13.45 12.12
CA GLU A 261 24.52 -14.89 12.22
C GLU A 261 23.23 -15.73 12.03
N GLU A 262 22.08 -15.19 12.49
CA GLU A 262 20.75 -15.80 12.32
C GLU A 262 20.14 -15.54 10.92
N GLU A 263 20.84 -14.86 10.01
CA GLU A 263 20.39 -14.47 8.67
C GLU A 263 19.12 -13.61 8.65
N ASN A 264 18.80 -12.91 9.74
CA ASN A 264 17.74 -11.91 9.78
C ASN A 264 18.19 -10.56 9.25
N LEU A 265 19.49 -10.27 9.39
CA LEU A 265 20.18 -9.12 8.84
C LEU A 265 21.35 -9.57 7.97
N TYR A 266 21.75 -8.72 7.03
CA TYR A 266 22.92 -8.94 6.18
C TYR A 266 23.84 -7.72 6.20
N TYR A 267 25.14 -7.98 6.22
CA TYR A 267 26.13 -6.96 5.97
C TYR A 267 26.40 -6.83 4.48
N TYR A 268 26.58 -5.60 4.05
CA TYR A 268 27.02 -5.26 2.71
C TYR A 268 28.14 -4.22 2.80
N ASP A 269 29.31 -4.54 2.27
CA ASP A 269 30.48 -3.66 2.32
C ASP A 269 30.63 -2.90 0.99
N LYS A 270 30.69 -1.55 1.06
CA LYS A 270 30.82 -0.66 -0.08
C LYS A 270 31.88 0.39 0.16
N HIS A 271 32.94 0.41 -0.67
CA HIS A 271 34.02 1.40 -0.58
C HIS A 271 34.57 1.57 0.85
N GLY A 272 34.79 0.45 1.55
CA GLY A 272 35.31 0.43 2.91
C GLY A 272 34.33 0.86 4.01
N ARG A 273 33.06 1.04 3.67
CA ARG A 273 31.98 1.34 4.61
C ARG A 273 30.98 0.18 4.66
N ARG A 274 30.66 -0.28 5.86
CA ARG A 274 29.72 -1.36 6.10
C ARG A 274 28.29 -0.83 6.21
N PHE A 275 27.36 -1.51 5.55
CA PHE A 275 25.93 -1.28 5.58
C PHE A 275 25.21 -2.48 6.16
N VAL A 276 24.05 -2.26 6.73
CA VAL A 276 23.16 -3.30 7.28
C VAL A 276 21.87 -3.29 6.49
N MET A 277 21.40 -4.48 6.11
CA MET A 277 20.16 -4.71 5.36
C MET A 277 19.27 -5.70 6.09
N LEU A 278 17.96 -5.53 5.98
CA LEU A 278 17.01 -6.59 6.31
C LEU A 278 17.13 -7.73 5.28
N ALA A 279 16.92 -8.96 5.73
CA ALA A 279 17.05 -10.15 4.89
C ALA A 279 16.21 -10.12 3.61
N ASP A 280 14.98 -9.62 3.69
CA ASP A 280 14.08 -9.51 2.54
C ASP A 280 14.65 -8.56 1.46
N PHE A 281 15.21 -7.41 1.83
CA PHE A 281 15.81 -6.49 0.86
C PHE A 281 17.13 -7.01 0.30
N TYR A 282 17.97 -7.63 1.14
CA TYR A 282 19.20 -8.22 0.67
C TYR A 282 18.93 -9.32 -0.36
N LYS A 283 18.04 -10.26 -0.03
CA LYS A 283 17.67 -11.37 -0.91
C LYS A 283 17.03 -10.88 -2.21
N ALA A 284 16.22 -9.83 -2.13
CA ALA A 284 15.62 -9.23 -3.32
C ALA A 284 16.68 -8.60 -4.25
N GLU A 285 17.57 -7.76 -3.72
CA GLU A 285 18.59 -7.10 -4.55
C GLU A 285 19.64 -8.07 -5.07
N ASP A 286 20.05 -9.09 -4.29
CA ASP A 286 20.95 -10.15 -4.73
C ASP A 286 20.33 -11.00 -5.86
N TYR A 287 19.06 -11.40 -5.68
CA TYR A 287 18.35 -12.15 -6.72
C TYR A 287 18.22 -11.35 -8.02
N ILE A 288 17.83 -10.07 -7.93
CA ILE A 288 17.75 -9.16 -9.08
C ILE A 288 19.12 -9.09 -9.79
N ALA A 289 20.18 -8.86 -9.02
CA ALA A 289 21.53 -8.73 -9.58
C ALA A 289 21.99 -10.00 -10.32
N ARG A 290 21.84 -11.17 -9.70
CA ARG A 290 22.17 -12.47 -10.33
C ARG A 290 21.34 -12.73 -11.57
N ARG A 291 20.03 -12.51 -11.49
CA ARG A 291 19.12 -12.75 -12.61
C ARG A 291 19.44 -11.86 -13.81
N LEU A 292 19.66 -10.57 -13.58
CA LEU A 292 20.02 -9.63 -14.63
C LEU A 292 21.42 -9.93 -15.23
N ALA A 293 22.39 -10.34 -14.41
CA ALA A 293 23.72 -10.75 -14.91
C ALA A 293 23.60 -11.94 -15.88
N ILE A 294 22.76 -12.94 -15.58
CA ILE A 294 22.50 -14.06 -16.49
C ILE A 294 21.82 -13.56 -17.77
N MET A 295 20.74 -12.76 -17.66
CA MET A 295 20.00 -12.26 -18.82
C MET A 295 20.85 -11.38 -19.75
N ARG A 296 21.84 -10.65 -19.21
CA ARG A 296 22.82 -9.88 -19.99
C ARG A 296 23.61 -10.75 -20.97
N GLN A 297 23.96 -11.97 -20.57
CA GLN A 297 24.76 -12.89 -21.39
C GLN A 297 23.94 -13.54 -22.52
N ILE A 298 22.60 -13.55 -22.39
CA ILE A 298 21.73 -14.14 -23.39
C ILE A 298 21.71 -13.26 -24.64
N SER A 299 22.13 -13.85 -25.75
CA SER A 299 22.13 -13.21 -27.05
C SER A 299 21.42 -14.10 -28.05
N TYR A 300 20.39 -13.54 -28.69
CA TYR A 300 19.63 -14.22 -29.72
C TYR A 300 20.19 -13.86 -31.06
N ASP A 301 20.81 -14.85 -31.72
CA ASP A 301 21.33 -14.83 -33.08
C ASP A 301 22.16 -13.57 -33.47
N ASN A 302 23.42 -13.57 -33.05
CA ASN A 302 24.37 -12.49 -33.31
C ASN A 302 24.73 -12.30 -34.82
N LYS A 303 24.16 -13.08 -35.72
CA LYS A 303 24.44 -13.07 -37.16
C LYS A 303 23.36 -12.41 -38.01
N ILE A 304 22.21 -12.11 -37.44
CA ILE A 304 21.10 -11.48 -38.17
C ILE A 304 21.27 -9.96 -38.06
N ASP A 305 21.42 -9.32 -39.21
CA ASP A 305 21.26 -7.87 -39.30
C ASP A 305 19.74 -7.55 -39.38
N PHE A 306 19.23 -7.00 -38.30
CA PHE A 306 17.79 -6.61 -38.21
C PHE A 306 17.51 -5.29 -38.95
N SER A 307 18.48 -4.67 -39.62
CA SER A 307 18.31 -3.39 -40.34
C SER A 307 17.23 -3.48 -41.39
N GLU A 308 17.20 -4.56 -42.21
CA GLU A 308 16.15 -4.76 -43.22
C GLU A 308 14.74 -4.92 -42.60
N VAL A 309 14.66 -5.59 -41.46
CA VAL A 309 13.39 -5.78 -40.76
C VAL A 309 12.88 -4.46 -40.18
N ILE A 310 13.79 -3.62 -39.66
CA ILE A 310 13.47 -2.28 -39.15
C ILE A 310 13.07 -1.35 -40.31
N ASP A 311 13.76 -1.44 -41.47
CA ASP A 311 13.42 -0.66 -42.68
C ASP A 311 12.01 -0.99 -43.19
N LEU A 312 11.63 -2.27 -43.17
CA LEU A 312 10.28 -2.71 -43.52
C LEU A 312 9.24 -2.21 -42.51
N GLU A 313 9.56 -2.19 -41.24
CA GLU A 313 8.67 -1.64 -40.21
C GLU A 313 8.48 -0.13 -40.36
N GLU A 314 9.53 0.61 -40.74
CA GLU A 314 9.46 2.04 -41.08
C GLU A 314 8.54 2.28 -42.30
N GLU A 315 8.69 1.49 -43.36
CA GLU A 315 7.86 1.60 -44.55
C GLU A 315 6.38 1.30 -44.25
N ASN A 316 6.11 0.24 -43.48
CA ASN A 316 4.75 -0.17 -43.14
C ASN A 316 3.99 0.87 -42.31
N ASN A 317 4.69 1.52 -41.38
CA ASN A 317 4.12 2.50 -40.46
C ASN A 317 4.25 3.95 -40.95
N GLY A 318 4.99 4.21 -42.05
CA GLY A 318 5.26 5.56 -42.53
C GLY A 318 6.04 6.42 -41.55
N ILE A 319 6.88 5.80 -40.74
CA ILE A 319 7.67 6.43 -39.66
C ILE A 319 9.14 6.20 -39.96
N GLN A 320 9.98 7.20 -39.71
CA GLN A 320 11.42 7.05 -39.74
C GLN A 320 11.97 7.14 -38.33
N TYR A 321 12.63 6.06 -37.87
CA TYR A 321 13.22 6.02 -36.52
C TYR A 321 14.57 6.72 -36.50
N GLU A 322 14.81 7.48 -35.43
CA GLU A 322 16.12 8.05 -35.17
C GLU A 322 17.16 6.96 -34.88
N LYS A 323 18.45 7.29 -35.10
CA LYS A 323 19.53 6.32 -34.93
C LYS A 323 19.52 5.59 -33.59
N ILE A 324 19.26 6.35 -32.50
CA ILE A 324 19.20 5.78 -31.13
C ILE A 324 17.95 4.90 -30.95
N GLN A 325 16.83 5.23 -31.58
CA GLN A 325 15.64 4.37 -31.56
C GLN A 325 15.86 3.06 -32.32
N ARG A 326 16.53 3.11 -33.49
CA ARG A 326 16.93 1.92 -34.25
C ARG A 326 17.89 1.04 -33.44
N GLU A 327 18.82 1.65 -32.71
CA GLU A 327 19.70 0.93 -31.79
C GLU A 327 18.91 0.21 -30.70
N ALA A 328 17.94 0.88 -30.05
CA ALA A 328 17.08 0.28 -29.05
C ALA A 328 16.27 -0.91 -29.60
N ILE A 329 15.67 -0.76 -30.78
CA ILE A 329 14.93 -1.83 -31.45
C ILE A 329 15.86 -3.02 -31.76
N ASN A 330 17.03 -2.77 -32.31
CA ASN A 330 18.01 -3.81 -32.60
C ASN A 330 18.46 -4.56 -31.35
N LEU A 331 18.73 -3.84 -30.23
CA LEU A 331 19.07 -4.45 -28.95
C LEU A 331 17.92 -5.28 -28.39
N ALA A 332 16.67 -4.83 -28.48
CA ALA A 332 15.51 -5.61 -28.07
C ALA A 332 15.42 -6.94 -28.86
N LEU A 333 15.65 -6.91 -30.16
CA LEU A 333 15.60 -8.09 -31.00
C LEU A 333 16.75 -9.07 -30.74
N SER A 334 17.96 -8.56 -30.45
CA SER A 334 19.18 -9.36 -30.35
C SER A 334 19.58 -9.77 -28.93
N LYS A 335 19.10 -9.11 -27.88
CA LYS A 335 19.49 -9.35 -26.47
C LYS A 335 18.32 -9.84 -25.62
N GLY A 336 18.65 -10.50 -24.50
CA GLY A 336 17.69 -10.93 -23.49
C GLY A 336 17.19 -9.80 -22.60
N PHE A 337 17.90 -8.67 -22.55
CA PHE A 337 17.57 -7.53 -21.70
C PHE A 337 17.80 -6.20 -22.42
N LEU A 338 16.83 -5.31 -22.28
CA LEU A 338 16.93 -3.90 -22.70
C LEU A 338 16.27 -2.99 -21.66
N LEU A 339 16.93 -1.90 -21.30
CA LEU A 339 16.33 -0.78 -20.58
C LEU A 339 16.28 0.45 -21.48
N LEU A 340 15.06 0.95 -21.73
CA LEU A 340 14.80 2.15 -22.54
C LEU A 340 14.41 3.29 -21.61
N THR A 341 15.19 4.37 -21.58
CA THR A 341 14.90 5.54 -20.76
C THR A 341 14.91 6.82 -21.59
N GLY A 342 14.27 7.88 -21.07
CA GLY A 342 14.23 9.20 -21.71
C GLY A 342 13.11 10.07 -21.15
N GLY A 343 13.21 11.38 -21.41
CA GLY A 343 12.21 12.36 -20.99
C GLY A 343 10.92 12.37 -21.84
N PRO A 344 10.00 13.31 -21.60
CA PRO A 344 8.81 13.49 -22.41
C PRO A 344 9.19 13.94 -23.84
N GLY A 345 8.42 13.47 -24.83
CA GLY A 345 8.62 13.85 -26.24
C GLY A 345 9.82 13.23 -26.93
N THR A 346 10.53 12.27 -26.31
CA THR A 346 11.70 11.60 -26.90
C THR A 346 11.37 10.33 -27.71
N GLY A 347 10.08 9.95 -27.81
CA GLY A 347 9.63 8.84 -28.63
C GLY A 347 9.73 7.46 -27.99
N LYS A 348 9.72 7.36 -26.65
CA LYS A 348 9.69 6.05 -25.94
C LYS A 348 8.54 5.16 -26.43
N THR A 349 7.33 5.69 -26.48
CA THR A 349 6.15 4.93 -26.91
C THR A 349 6.24 4.49 -28.37
N THR A 350 6.78 5.32 -29.26
CA THR A 350 6.97 4.97 -30.67
C THR A 350 7.97 3.82 -30.81
N THR A 351 9.11 3.88 -30.10
CA THR A 351 10.10 2.81 -30.06
C THR A 351 9.52 1.52 -29.49
N LEU A 352 8.72 1.65 -28.41
CA LEU A 352 8.06 0.51 -27.77
C LEU A 352 7.07 -0.19 -28.70
N ASN A 353 6.24 0.57 -29.43
CA ASN A 353 5.30 0.02 -30.42
C ASN A 353 6.02 -0.76 -31.52
N ALA A 354 7.16 -0.25 -32.00
CA ALA A 354 8.00 -0.98 -32.96
C ALA A 354 8.51 -2.31 -32.39
N ILE A 355 9.00 -2.31 -31.15
CA ILE A 355 9.49 -3.52 -30.50
C ILE A 355 8.36 -4.55 -30.37
N ILE A 356 7.19 -4.13 -29.94
CA ILE A 356 6.01 -5.02 -29.78
C ILE A 356 5.62 -5.62 -31.14
N SER A 357 5.48 -4.77 -32.17
CA SER A 357 5.14 -5.19 -33.54
C SER A 357 6.11 -6.24 -34.07
N LEU A 358 7.41 -5.98 -33.92
CA LEU A 358 8.46 -6.89 -34.39
C LEU A 358 8.53 -8.20 -33.62
N TYR A 359 8.29 -8.19 -32.31
CA TYR A 359 8.17 -9.42 -31.51
C TYR A 359 7.00 -10.28 -31.97
N GLN A 360 5.87 -9.68 -32.26
CA GLN A 360 4.71 -10.41 -32.79
C GLN A 360 4.95 -10.97 -34.18
N GLN A 361 5.60 -10.22 -35.07
CA GLN A 361 5.99 -10.72 -36.38
C GLN A 361 6.92 -11.94 -36.29
N GLN A 362 7.71 -12.03 -35.21
CA GLN A 362 8.52 -13.20 -34.89
C GLN A 362 7.73 -14.35 -34.22
N GLY A 363 6.44 -14.16 -33.96
CA GLY A 363 5.56 -15.16 -33.33
C GLY A 363 5.75 -15.30 -31.82
N LEU A 364 6.39 -14.33 -31.15
CA LEU A 364 6.62 -14.35 -29.71
C LEU A 364 5.33 -14.01 -28.95
N ASN A 365 5.08 -14.71 -27.87
CA ASN A 365 4.03 -14.39 -26.91
C ASN A 365 4.49 -13.20 -26.04
N VAL A 366 3.96 -12.00 -26.29
CA VAL A 366 4.35 -10.76 -25.64
C VAL A 366 3.37 -10.40 -24.55
N MET A 367 3.84 -10.24 -23.32
CA MET A 367 3.07 -9.68 -22.22
C MET A 367 3.54 -8.25 -21.91
N ILE A 368 2.58 -7.38 -21.59
CA ILE A 368 2.85 -5.96 -21.32
C ILE A 368 2.25 -5.59 -19.98
N CYS A 369 3.00 -4.91 -19.12
CA CYS A 369 2.50 -4.49 -17.83
C CYS A 369 3.05 -3.13 -17.37
N ALA A 370 2.40 -2.59 -16.33
CA ALA A 370 2.81 -1.37 -15.66
C ALA A 370 2.50 -1.47 -14.15
N PRO A 371 3.12 -0.66 -13.28
CA PRO A 371 2.92 -0.75 -11.82
C PRO A 371 1.52 -0.30 -11.36
N THR A 372 0.85 0.56 -12.09
CA THR A 372 -0.48 1.10 -11.71
C THR A 372 -1.54 0.82 -12.77
N GLY A 373 -2.83 0.76 -12.36
CA GLY A 373 -3.95 0.54 -13.26
C GLY A 373 -4.07 1.61 -14.35
N ARG A 374 -3.79 2.85 -14.02
CA ARG A 374 -3.80 3.96 -14.98
C ARG A 374 -2.67 3.88 -16.00
N ALA A 375 -1.46 3.56 -15.55
CA ALA A 375 -0.35 3.36 -16.45
C ALA A 375 -0.60 2.18 -17.41
N ALA A 376 -1.13 1.07 -16.89
CA ALA A 376 -1.50 -0.08 -17.70
C ALA A 376 -2.58 0.26 -18.74
N LYS A 377 -3.65 0.96 -18.32
CA LYS A 377 -4.70 1.42 -19.26
C LYS A 377 -4.13 2.34 -20.33
N ARG A 378 -3.34 3.35 -19.93
CA ARG A 378 -2.68 4.26 -20.88
C ARG A 378 -1.83 3.49 -21.88
N LEU A 379 -1.06 2.51 -21.39
CA LEU A 379 -0.23 1.67 -22.23
C LEU A 379 -1.07 0.86 -23.23
N SER A 380 -2.21 0.30 -22.79
CA SER A 380 -3.16 -0.36 -23.69
C SER A 380 -3.72 0.58 -24.75
N ASP A 381 -4.12 1.79 -24.36
CA ASP A 381 -4.68 2.79 -25.29
C ASP A 381 -3.65 3.24 -26.34
N LEU A 382 -2.38 3.35 -25.96
CA LEU A 382 -1.30 3.81 -26.85
C LEU A 382 -0.73 2.70 -27.75
N THR A 383 -0.72 1.46 -27.27
CA THR A 383 -0.13 0.33 -28.00
C THR A 383 -1.17 -0.50 -28.75
N GLY A 384 -2.44 -0.41 -28.35
CA GLY A 384 -3.50 -1.29 -28.85
C GLY A 384 -3.49 -2.71 -28.26
N PHE A 385 -2.59 -3.00 -27.30
CA PHE A 385 -2.45 -4.30 -26.64
C PHE A 385 -3.02 -4.28 -25.23
N ASP A 386 -3.49 -5.45 -24.74
CA ASP A 386 -3.97 -5.59 -23.37
C ASP A 386 -2.81 -5.55 -22.39
N ALA A 387 -2.63 -4.43 -21.71
CA ALA A 387 -1.64 -4.27 -20.64
C ALA A 387 -2.29 -4.44 -19.28
N LYS A 388 -1.63 -5.18 -18.40
CA LYS A 388 -2.09 -5.46 -17.02
C LYS A 388 -1.24 -4.72 -16.00
N THR A 389 -1.76 -4.56 -14.77
CA THR A 389 -0.86 -4.18 -13.69
C THR A 389 0.06 -5.36 -13.34
N ILE A 390 1.28 -5.06 -12.85
CA ILE A 390 2.21 -6.10 -12.40
C ILE A 390 1.53 -7.06 -11.42
N HIS A 391 0.78 -6.53 -10.44
CA HIS A 391 0.07 -7.34 -9.45
C HIS A 391 -1.01 -8.25 -10.10
N ARG A 392 -1.73 -7.77 -11.12
CA ARG A 392 -2.72 -8.60 -11.86
C ARG A 392 -2.03 -9.62 -12.76
N LEU A 393 -0.85 -9.31 -13.26
CA LEU A 393 -0.07 -10.24 -14.07
C LEU A 393 0.44 -11.40 -13.21
N LEU A 394 0.94 -11.10 -12.02
CA LEU A 394 1.47 -12.08 -11.07
C LEU A 394 0.37 -12.85 -10.30
N GLU A 395 -0.87 -12.38 -10.35
CA GLU A 395 -2.03 -12.92 -9.63
C GLU A 395 -1.80 -13.05 -8.12
N VAL A 396 -2.45 -12.17 -7.35
CA VAL A 396 -2.30 -12.15 -5.88
C VAL A 396 -3.07 -13.30 -5.25
N LYS A 397 -2.39 -14.09 -4.42
CA LYS A 397 -2.98 -15.14 -3.62
C LYS A 397 -3.12 -14.64 -2.18
N HIS A 398 -4.34 -14.69 -1.64
CA HIS A 398 -4.57 -14.45 -0.23
C HIS A 398 -4.06 -15.66 0.57
N THR A 399 -2.98 -15.47 1.30
CA THR A 399 -2.52 -16.44 2.29
C THR A 399 -3.12 -16.10 3.64
N SER A 400 -3.38 -17.11 4.46
CA SER A 400 -4.01 -17.01 5.80
C SER A 400 -3.25 -16.12 6.82
N GLY A 401 -2.33 -15.27 6.38
CA GLY A 401 -1.48 -14.41 7.22
C GLY A 401 -1.28 -12.98 6.71
N ASP A 402 -2.14 -12.42 5.87
CA ASP A 402 -2.02 -11.06 5.29
C ASP A 402 -0.69 -10.78 4.54
N THR A 403 0.14 -11.78 4.29
CA THR A 403 1.31 -11.64 3.40
C THR A 403 0.86 -11.79 1.95
N LEU A 404 1.14 -10.77 1.13
CA LEU A 404 0.93 -10.83 -0.30
C LEU A 404 1.85 -11.91 -0.87
N ALA A 405 1.28 -13.01 -1.31
CA ALA A 405 1.97 -14.01 -2.13
C ALA A 405 1.42 -13.93 -3.55
N PHE A 406 2.26 -14.21 -4.52
CA PHE A 406 1.86 -14.27 -5.92
C PHE A 406 1.62 -15.73 -6.35
N ILE A 407 0.71 -15.94 -7.29
CA ILE A 407 0.45 -17.27 -7.88
C ILE A 407 1.55 -17.61 -8.88
N HIS A 408 2.01 -16.59 -9.65
CA HIS A 408 3.14 -16.75 -10.55
C HIS A 408 4.44 -16.45 -9.81
N ASP A 409 5.28 -17.45 -9.74
CA ASP A 409 6.61 -17.47 -9.12
C ASP A 409 7.54 -18.44 -9.88
N GLU A 410 8.65 -18.81 -9.32
CA GLU A 410 9.63 -19.74 -9.90
C GLU A 410 9.08 -21.18 -10.13
N ASN A 411 8.00 -21.56 -9.44
CA ASN A 411 7.34 -22.86 -9.61
C ASN A 411 6.18 -22.80 -10.62
N ASN A 412 5.69 -21.61 -10.94
CA ASN A 412 4.58 -21.38 -11.84
C ASN A 412 4.83 -20.15 -12.70
N LEU A 413 5.71 -20.29 -13.70
CA LEU A 413 6.13 -19.19 -14.54
C LEU A 413 4.98 -18.63 -15.40
N LEU A 414 5.09 -17.37 -15.77
CA LEU A 414 4.27 -16.75 -16.78
C LEU A 414 4.57 -17.38 -18.15
N ASP A 415 3.53 -17.65 -18.91
CA ASP A 415 3.64 -18.15 -20.29
C ASP A 415 3.89 -17.00 -21.26
N CYS A 416 5.13 -16.49 -21.27
CA CYS A 416 5.54 -15.41 -22.18
C CYS A 416 6.98 -15.57 -22.67
N ASP A 417 7.20 -15.23 -23.95
CA ASP A 417 8.52 -15.17 -24.57
C ASP A 417 9.17 -13.81 -24.39
N ALA A 418 8.36 -12.76 -24.21
CA ALA A 418 8.81 -11.41 -23.97
C ALA A 418 7.90 -10.70 -22.96
N LEU A 419 8.50 -10.02 -21.98
CA LEU A 419 7.82 -9.18 -21.00
C LEU A 419 8.28 -7.73 -21.13
N ILE A 420 7.32 -6.83 -21.24
CA ILE A 420 7.56 -5.39 -21.30
C ILE A 420 6.98 -4.74 -20.06
N ILE A 421 7.78 -3.94 -19.36
CA ILE A 421 7.36 -3.21 -18.15
C ILE A 421 7.56 -1.72 -18.40
N ASP A 422 6.47 -0.96 -18.43
CA ASP A 422 6.50 0.50 -18.51
C ASP A 422 6.41 1.16 -17.12
N GLU A 423 6.73 2.45 -17.03
CA GLU A 423 6.77 3.23 -15.77
C GLU A 423 7.66 2.58 -14.70
N MET A 424 8.80 2.04 -15.12
CA MET A 424 9.72 1.30 -14.25
C MET A 424 10.25 2.13 -13.07
N SER A 425 10.21 3.46 -13.15
CA SER A 425 10.58 4.36 -12.05
C SER A 425 9.75 4.14 -10.78
N MET A 426 8.53 3.56 -10.90
CA MET A 426 7.62 3.30 -9.78
C MET A 426 7.79 1.90 -9.17
N VAL A 427 8.61 1.03 -9.75
CA VAL A 427 8.79 -0.36 -9.31
C VAL A 427 9.91 -0.43 -8.28
N ASP A 428 9.60 -0.96 -7.09
CA ASP A 428 10.56 -1.18 -6.00
C ASP A 428 11.30 -2.53 -6.13
N SER A 429 12.30 -2.75 -5.27
CA SER A 429 13.15 -3.95 -5.34
C SER A 429 12.35 -5.24 -5.12
N CYS A 430 11.44 -5.29 -4.15
CA CYS A 430 10.68 -6.52 -3.86
C CYS A 430 9.69 -6.86 -4.98
N LEU A 431 9.01 -5.86 -5.54
CA LEU A 431 8.08 -6.08 -6.65
C LEU A 431 8.82 -6.53 -7.92
N PHE A 432 10.00 -5.95 -8.18
CA PHE A 432 10.79 -6.35 -9.34
C PHE A 432 11.38 -7.76 -9.19
N GLU A 433 11.83 -8.12 -7.98
CA GLU A 433 12.23 -9.49 -7.65
C GLU A 433 11.10 -10.48 -7.96
N ALA A 434 9.87 -10.20 -7.49
CA ALA A 434 8.72 -11.05 -7.74
C ALA A 434 8.45 -11.25 -9.25
N VAL A 435 8.58 -10.20 -10.05
CA VAL A 435 8.46 -10.30 -11.52
C VAL A 435 9.54 -11.20 -12.10
N LEU A 436 10.80 -11.02 -11.69
CA LEU A 436 11.92 -11.82 -12.22
C LEU A 436 11.81 -13.29 -11.81
N ARG A 437 11.20 -13.61 -10.67
CA ARG A 437 10.90 -15.00 -10.28
C ARG A 437 9.83 -15.64 -11.14
N ALA A 438 8.88 -14.86 -11.61
CA ALA A 438 7.74 -15.33 -12.40
C ALA A 438 8.02 -15.52 -13.89
N ILE A 439 9.18 -15.12 -14.41
CA ILE A 439 9.51 -15.26 -15.84
C ILE A 439 10.66 -16.27 -16.07
N SER A 440 10.65 -16.90 -17.24
CA SER A 440 11.78 -17.73 -17.67
C SER A 440 13.07 -16.91 -17.80
N VAL A 441 14.23 -17.54 -17.61
CA VAL A 441 15.51 -16.88 -17.87
C VAL A 441 15.69 -16.50 -19.34
N THR A 442 15.04 -17.25 -20.23
CA THR A 442 15.04 -17.00 -21.68
C THR A 442 13.97 -16.01 -22.13
N CYS A 443 13.11 -15.52 -21.23
CA CYS A 443 12.15 -14.47 -21.56
C CYS A 443 12.91 -13.15 -21.84
N LYS A 444 12.60 -12.53 -22.99
CA LYS A 444 13.15 -11.19 -23.32
C LYS A 444 12.50 -10.16 -22.40
N LEU A 445 13.32 -9.39 -21.69
CA LEU A 445 12.86 -8.37 -20.75
C LEU A 445 13.17 -6.96 -21.27
N VAL A 446 12.11 -6.20 -21.51
CA VAL A 446 12.22 -4.78 -21.90
C VAL A 446 11.65 -3.92 -20.78
N LEU A 447 12.49 -3.09 -20.17
CA LEU A 447 12.12 -2.12 -19.17
C LEU A 447 12.03 -0.72 -19.79
N VAL A 448 10.93 -0.01 -19.52
CA VAL A 448 10.76 1.35 -20.01
C VAL A 448 10.48 2.27 -18.82
N GLY A 449 11.12 3.44 -18.77
CA GLY A 449 10.90 4.37 -17.68
C GLY A 449 11.63 5.70 -17.87
N ASP A 450 11.43 6.57 -16.93
CA ASP A 450 12.05 7.90 -16.89
C ASP A 450 12.81 8.07 -15.56
N SER A 451 14.12 8.07 -15.63
CA SER A 451 15.02 8.15 -14.46
C SER A 451 14.96 9.47 -13.70
N ASP A 452 14.39 10.51 -14.31
CA ASP A 452 14.30 11.85 -13.75
C ASP A 452 12.96 12.10 -13.06
N GLN A 453 11.98 11.19 -13.21
CA GLN A 453 10.75 11.19 -12.43
C GLN A 453 11.00 10.80 -10.97
N LEU A 454 9.93 10.86 -10.17
CA LEU A 454 9.96 10.39 -8.79
C LEU A 454 10.25 8.88 -8.75
N PRO A 455 11.08 8.43 -7.80
CA PRO A 455 11.34 7.00 -7.61
C PRO A 455 10.12 6.29 -7.02
N SER A 456 10.19 4.95 -6.92
CA SER A 456 9.20 4.09 -6.28
C SER A 456 8.82 4.55 -4.88
N VAL A 457 7.60 4.26 -4.44
CA VAL A 457 7.20 4.51 -3.04
C VAL A 457 7.88 3.50 -2.11
N GLY A 458 7.98 2.23 -2.53
CA GLY A 458 8.69 1.18 -1.80
C GLY A 458 10.20 1.32 -1.83
N ALA A 459 10.88 0.47 -1.04
CA ALA A 459 12.34 0.47 -0.90
C ALA A 459 13.06 0.00 -2.17
N GLY A 460 14.19 0.63 -2.45
CA GLY A 460 14.99 0.35 -3.62
C GLY A 460 14.96 1.47 -4.67
N ASN A 461 15.81 1.36 -5.67
CA ASN A 461 15.95 2.34 -6.76
C ASN A 461 16.31 1.64 -8.07
N VAL A 462 15.58 0.58 -8.38
CA VAL A 462 15.91 -0.43 -9.42
C VAL A 462 16.29 0.21 -10.75
N LEU A 463 15.42 1.08 -11.31
CA LEU A 463 15.66 1.74 -12.59
C LEU A 463 16.99 2.48 -12.60
N LYS A 464 17.22 3.29 -11.57
CA LYS A 464 18.43 4.12 -11.49
C LYS A 464 19.68 3.29 -11.21
N ASP A 465 19.59 2.29 -10.34
CA ASP A 465 20.71 1.40 -9.99
C ASP A 465 21.18 0.62 -11.21
N ILE A 466 20.24 0.15 -12.06
CA ILE A 466 20.58 -0.51 -13.34
C ILE A 466 21.28 0.47 -14.29
N ILE A 467 20.77 1.68 -14.45
CA ILE A 467 21.38 2.72 -15.31
C ILE A 467 22.77 3.10 -14.79
N ASP A 468 22.88 3.40 -13.49
CA ASP A 468 24.12 3.87 -12.86
C ASP A 468 25.18 2.75 -12.73
N SER A 469 24.82 1.47 -12.88
CA SER A 469 25.76 0.35 -12.92
C SER A 469 26.62 0.38 -14.17
N GLY A 470 26.06 0.82 -15.28
CA GLY A 470 26.76 0.89 -16.58
C GLY A 470 27.06 -0.47 -17.22
N VAL A 471 26.63 -1.59 -16.60
CA VAL A 471 26.97 -2.96 -17.07
C VAL A 471 25.84 -3.61 -17.87
N MET A 472 24.63 -3.02 -17.88
CA MET A 472 23.47 -3.55 -18.58
C MET A 472 23.23 -2.82 -19.91
N SER A 473 22.43 -3.44 -20.80
CA SER A 473 22.01 -2.80 -22.08
C SER A 473 21.01 -1.69 -21.79
N VAL A 474 21.47 -0.45 -21.78
CA VAL A 474 20.67 0.75 -21.52
C VAL A 474 20.72 1.68 -22.72
N VAL A 475 19.55 2.08 -23.22
CA VAL A 475 19.42 3.09 -24.28
C VAL A 475 18.70 4.32 -23.72
N THR A 476 19.32 5.49 -23.83
CA THR A 476 18.77 6.75 -23.38
C THR A 476 18.38 7.61 -24.58
N LEU A 477 17.06 7.81 -24.77
CA LEU A 477 16.53 8.70 -25.79
C LEU A 477 16.66 10.14 -25.33
N LYS A 478 17.47 10.94 -26.01
CA LYS A 478 17.75 12.34 -25.66
C LYS A 478 17.13 13.36 -26.62
N GLU A 479 16.88 12.94 -27.85
CA GLU A 479 16.38 13.83 -28.88
C GLU A 479 14.88 14.08 -28.72
N ILE A 480 14.52 15.36 -28.71
CA ILE A 480 13.13 15.79 -28.61
C ILE A 480 12.59 15.93 -30.04
N PHE A 481 11.53 15.21 -30.36
CA PHE A 481 10.92 15.30 -31.70
C PHE A 481 10.39 16.70 -31.99
N ARG A 482 10.46 17.09 -33.27
CA ARG A 482 10.07 18.41 -33.74
C ARG A 482 8.67 18.86 -33.26
N GLN A 483 7.70 17.95 -33.29
CA GLN A 483 6.35 18.25 -32.78
C GLN A 483 6.33 18.54 -31.27
N ALA A 484 7.15 17.82 -30.51
CA ALA A 484 7.26 18.00 -29.08
C ALA A 484 8.05 19.29 -28.71
N GLN A 485 8.92 19.78 -29.59
CA GLN A 485 9.64 21.05 -29.40
C GLN A 485 8.72 22.27 -29.46
N GLU A 486 7.53 22.15 -30.03
CA GLU A 486 6.52 23.20 -30.05
C GLU A 486 5.83 23.39 -28.69
N SER A 487 5.89 22.39 -27.80
CA SER A 487 5.31 22.43 -26.45
C SER A 487 6.27 23.05 -25.45
N GLU A 488 5.84 24.14 -24.80
CA GLU A 488 6.58 24.75 -23.70
C GLU A 488 6.62 23.84 -22.46
N ILE A 489 5.60 22.99 -22.25
CA ILE A 489 5.60 21.99 -21.18
C ILE A 489 6.79 21.06 -21.35
N VAL A 490 6.99 20.51 -22.56
CA VAL A 490 8.09 19.58 -22.86
C VAL A 490 9.44 20.28 -22.75
N MET A 491 9.57 21.45 -23.34
CA MET A 491 10.84 22.21 -23.32
C MET A 491 11.22 22.63 -21.90
N ASN A 492 10.26 23.09 -21.11
CA ASN A 492 10.50 23.45 -19.71
C ASN A 492 10.79 22.23 -18.83
N ALA A 493 10.18 21.07 -19.10
CA ALA A 493 10.52 19.82 -18.41
C ALA A 493 12.01 19.47 -18.61
N HIS A 494 12.54 19.56 -19.84
CA HIS A 494 13.95 19.32 -20.11
C HIS A 494 14.87 20.36 -19.46
N LYS A 495 14.50 21.65 -19.46
CA LYS A 495 15.25 22.68 -18.72
C LYS A 495 15.32 22.38 -17.23
N ILE A 496 14.18 21.99 -16.62
CA ILE A 496 14.12 21.63 -15.20
C ILE A 496 15.08 20.48 -14.88
N VAL A 497 15.08 19.41 -15.66
CA VAL A 497 16.01 18.27 -15.45
C VAL A 497 17.47 18.72 -15.49
N ASN A 498 17.82 19.58 -16.43
CA ASN A 498 19.16 20.13 -16.57
C ASN A 498 19.53 21.16 -15.47
N GLY A 499 18.56 21.59 -14.66
CA GLY A 499 18.77 22.63 -13.64
C GLY A 499 18.77 24.04 -14.21
N GLU A 500 18.22 24.21 -15.39
CA GLU A 500 18.06 25.50 -16.05
C GLU A 500 16.77 26.16 -15.61
N HIS A 501 16.84 27.44 -15.25
CA HIS A 501 15.64 28.20 -14.88
C HIS A 501 14.74 28.40 -16.09
N ILE A 502 13.43 28.30 -15.85
CA ILE A 502 12.40 28.44 -16.88
C ILE A 502 11.88 29.88 -16.94
N ASP A 503 11.47 30.34 -18.13
CA ASP A 503 10.83 31.63 -18.28
C ASP A 503 9.37 31.58 -17.81
N LEU A 504 9.10 32.12 -16.63
CA LEU A 504 7.79 32.22 -16.04
C LEU A 504 6.98 33.47 -16.51
N ALA A 505 7.56 34.31 -17.36
CA ALA A 505 6.87 35.49 -17.91
C ALA A 505 6.15 35.18 -19.24
N SER A 506 6.53 34.10 -19.91
CA SER A 506 5.86 33.61 -21.13
C SER A 506 4.37 33.33 -20.85
N LYS A 507 3.51 33.79 -21.78
CA LYS A 507 2.06 33.56 -21.71
C LYS A 507 1.53 32.83 -22.95
N ASP A 508 2.46 32.29 -23.71
CA ASP A 508 2.14 31.68 -24.98
C ASP A 508 2.02 30.16 -24.87
N LYS A 509 1.21 29.59 -25.73
CA LYS A 509 1.04 28.15 -25.93
C LYS A 509 0.34 27.41 -24.78
N ASP A 510 1.07 26.46 -24.14
CA ASP A 510 0.54 25.41 -23.25
C ASP A 510 1.05 25.51 -21.80
N PHE A 511 1.93 26.48 -21.50
CA PHE A 511 2.56 26.66 -20.18
C PHE A 511 2.29 28.08 -19.62
N PHE A 512 1.74 28.16 -18.40
CA PHE A 512 1.39 29.40 -17.76
C PHE A 512 1.89 29.45 -16.31
N PHE A 513 2.31 30.64 -15.87
CA PHE A 513 2.63 30.90 -14.46
C PHE A 513 1.80 32.06 -13.94
N MET A 514 1.16 31.86 -12.78
CA MET A 514 0.36 32.86 -12.10
C MET A 514 0.88 33.09 -10.68
N GLN A 515 1.59 34.18 -10.49
CA GLN A 515 2.17 34.49 -9.18
C GLN A 515 1.08 34.82 -8.16
N ARG A 516 1.19 34.18 -6.97
CA ARG A 516 0.44 34.51 -5.77
C ARG A 516 1.37 34.49 -4.58
N LEU A 517 1.16 35.44 -3.63
CA LEU A 517 2.02 35.59 -2.46
C LEU A 517 1.30 35.28 -1.15
N GLU A 518 0.00 35.03 -1.21
CA GLU A 518 -0.84 34.66 -0.07
C GLU A 518 -1.63 33.37 -0.35
N TYR A 519 -1.84 32.58 0.70
CA TYR A 519 -2.55 31.29 0.58
C TYR A 519 -4.02 31.46 0.14
N GLY A 520 -4.70 32.50 0.66
CA GLY A 520 -6.09 32.78 0.28
C GLY A 520 -6.24 33.10 -1.20
N GLU A 521 -5.38 33.99 -1.72
CA GLU A 521 -5.36 34.34 -3.14
C GLU A 521 -5.04 33.17 -4.05
N LEU A 522 -4.14 32.26 -3.60
CA LEU A 522 -3.81 31.05 -4.33
C LEU A 522 -5.03 30.14 -4.44
N GLN A 523 -5.70 29.87 -3.31
CA GLN A 523 -6.88 29.03 -3.28
C GLN A 523 -8.03 29.60 -4.11
N ASP A 524 -8.28 30.93 -4.01
CA ASP A 524 -9.30 31.64 -4.81
C ASP A 524 -9.03 31.50 -6.31
N LEU A 525 -7.78 31.70 -6.72
CA LEU A 525 -7.40 31.54 -8.12
C LEU A 525 -7.54 30.10 -8.62
N VAL A 526 -7.14 29.11 -7.84
CA VAL A 526 -7.32 27.68 -8.21
C VAL A 526 -8.80 27.37 -8.42
N VAL A 527 -9.66 27.82 -7.51
CA VAL A 527 -11.12 27.67 -7.66
C VAL A 527 -11.63 28.39 -8.90
N GLU A 528 -11.22 29.62 -9.12
CA GLU A 528 -11.65 30.42 -10.27
C GLU A 528 -11.21 29.78 -11.60
N LEU A 529 -10.00 29.24 -11.66
CA LEU A 529 -9.52 28.50 -12.83
C LEU A 529 -10.38 27.27 -13.10
N CYS A 530 -10.63 26.44 -12.08
CA CYS A 530 -11.44 25.23 -12.24
C CYS A 530 -12.91 25.53 -12.55
N LYS A 531 -13.53 26.51 -11.88
CA LYS A 531 -14.97 26.75 -11.95
C LYS A 531 -15.39 27.59 -13.15
N THR A 532 -14.57 28.57 -13.53
CA THR A 532 -15.01 29.62 -14.47
C THR A 532 -14.07 29.87 -15.63
N ARG A 533 -12.77 30.10 -15.38
CA ARG A 533 -11.86 30.55 -16.45
C ARG A 533 -11.63 29.49 -17.52
N LEU A 534 -11.20 28.30 -17.11
CA LEU A 534 -10.86 27.23 -18.06
C LEU A 534 -12.10 26.67 -18.76
N PRO A 535 -13.23 26.41 -18.06
CA PRO A 535 -14.47 26.01 -18.73
C PRO A 535 -14.97 27.04 -19.74
N LYS A 536 -14.91 28.34 -19.42
CA LYS A 536 -15.38 29.40 -20.34
C LYS A 536 -14.46 29.64 -21.52
N ALA A 537 -13.14 29.54 -21.33
CA ALA A 537 -12.18 29.89 -22.36
C ALA A 537 -11.87 28.73 -23.31
N TYR A 538 -11.93 27.49 -22.83
CA TYR A 538 -11.45 26.31 -23.54
C TYR A 538 -12.43 25.12 -23.51
N ASP A 539 -13.60 25.28 -22.90
CA ASP A 539 -14.64 24.22 -22.75
C ASP A 539 -14.16 22.98 -21.97
N TYR A 540 -13.20 23.16 -21.07
CA TYR A 540 -12.71 22.07 -20.23
C TYR A 540 -13.67 21.74 -19.08
N SER A 541 -13.96 20.45 -18.88
CA SER A 541 -14.71 19.94 -17.73
C SER A 541 -13.87 20.07 -16.45
N PRO A 542 -14.41 20.73 -15.39
CA PRO A 542 -13.70 20.80 -14.10
C PRO A 542 -13.42 19.45 -13.46
N ILE A 543 -14.20 18.43 -13.80
CA ILE A 543 -14.15 17.09 -13.21
C ILE A 543 -13.27 16.16 -14.05
N ASP A 544 -13.47 16.18 -15.38
CA ASP A 544 -12.85 15.20 -16.27
C ASP A 544 -11.49 15.65 -16.78
N ASP A 545 -11.35 16.91 -17.21
CA ASP A 545 -10.18 17.42 -17.92
C ASP A 545 -9.16 18.07 -16.99
N ILE A 546 -9.62 18.67 -15.86
CA ILE A 546 -8.76 19.45 -14.98
C ILE A 546 -8.34 18.62 -13.75
N GLN A 547 -7.04 18.64 -13.47
CA GLN A 547 -6.49 18.07 -12.24
C GLN A 547 -5.62 19.08 -11.50
N VAL A 548 -5.96 19.31 -10.23
CA VAL A 548 -5.11 20.13 -9.35
C VAL A 548 -4.06 19.22 -8.70
N LEU A 549 -2.80 19.63 -8.78
CA LEU A 549 -1.68 18.94 -8.15
C LEU A 549 -1.06 19.81 -7.05
N SER A 550 -0.69 19.21 -5.93
CA SER A 550 0.05 19.86 -4.86
C SER A 550 1.23 19.00 -4.39
N PRO A 551 2.38 19.59 -4.05
CA PRO A 551 3.49 18.89 -3.40
C PRO A 551 3.14 18.32 -2.04
N THR A 552 2.13 18.88 -1.34
CA THR A 552 1.81 18.57 0.06
C THR A 552 0.38 18.10 0.26
N ARG A 553 0.16 17.26 1.27
CA ARG A 553 -1.19 16.83 1.69
C ARG A 553 -1.80 17.79 2.70
N LYS A 554 -1.00 18.20 3.70
CA LYS A 554 -1.43 19.09 4.80
C LYS A 554 -1.01 20.54 4.53
N GLY A 555 -1.67 21.47 5.21
CA GLY A 555 -1.42 22.91 5.10
C GLY A 555 -2.36 23.62 4.12
N PRO A 556 -2.31 24.96 4.08
CA PRO A 556 -3.28 25.75 3.30
C PRO A 556 -3.23 25.55 1.79
N ALA A 557 -2.06 25.24 1.23
CA ALA A 557 -1.90 24.85 -0.19
C ALA A 557 -1.91 23.33 -0.40
N GLY A 558 -2.19 22.54 0.65
CA GLY A 558 -2.23 21.10 0.61
C GLY A 558 -3.55 20.56 0.04
N THR A 559 -3.51 19.30 -0.42
CA THR A 559 -4.66 18.66 -1.09
C THR A 559 -5.91 18.60 -0.21
N VAL A 560 -5.77 18.46 1.12
CA VAL A 560 -6.92 18.38 2.03
C VAL A 560 -7.74 19.67 2.00
N GLU A 561 -7.10 20.84 2.14
CA GLU A 561 -7.79 22.12 2.13
C GLU A 561 -8.27 22.51 0.73
N LEU A 562 -7.47 22.24 -0.31
CA LEU A 562 -7.88 22.44 -1.69
C LEU A 562 -9.11 21.60 -2.05
N ASN A 563 -9.16 20.33 -1.65
CA ASN A 563 -10.30 19.45 -1.89
C ASN A 563 -11.58 19.95 -1.20
N LYS A 564 -11.49 20.39 0.05
CA LYS A 564 -12.66 20.95 0.76
C LYS A 564 -13.21 22.16 0.01
N ARG A 565 -12.35 23.07 -0.40
CA ARG A 565 -12.75 24.29 -1.08
C ARG A 565 -13.28 24.03 -2.48
N LEU A 566 -12.59 23.19 -3.26
CA LEU A 566 -13.06 22.79 -4.59
C LEU A 566 -14.40 22.06 -4.52
N GLN A 567 -14.60 21.15 -3.56
CA GLN A 567 -15.88 20.48 -3.38
C GLN A 567 -17.01 21.49 -3.08
N GLN A 568 -16.76 22.47 -2.20
CA GLN A 568 -17.76 23.49 -1.86
C GLN A 568 -18.18 24.30 -3.07
N GLU A 569 -17.24 24.60 -3.96
CA GLU A 569 -17.48 25.46 -5.13
C GLU A 569 -17.94 24.72 -6.38
N LEU A 570 -17.45 23.50 -6.61
CA LEU A 570 -17.78 22.70 -7.79
C LEU A 570 -18.97 21.76 -7.53
N ASN A 571 -19.10 21.26 -6.32
CA ASN A 571 -20.15 20.31 -5.92
C ASN A 571 -20.79 20.71 -4.57
N PRO A 572 -21.43 21.89 -4.44
CA PRO A 572 -22.01 22.36 -3.20
C PRO A 572 -23.14 21.46 -2.70
N PRO A 573 -23.44 21.48 -1.39
CA PRO A 573 -24.64 20.83 -0.87
C PRO A 573 -25.89 21.44 -1.49
N ALA A 574 -26.87 20.60 -1.83
CA ALA A 574 -28.13 21.02 -2.40
C ALA A 574 -29.30 20.21 -1.81
N ALA A 575 -30.49 20.80 -1.80
CA ALA A 575 -31.71 20.11 -1.39
C ALA A 575 -31.91 18.85 -2.27
N GLY A 576 -32.08 17.70 -1.62
CA GLY A 576 -32.21 16.39 -2.32
C GLY A 576 -30.90 15.69 -2.67
N LYS A 577 -29.74 16.34 -2.53
CA LYS A 577 -28.45 15.70 -2.74
C LYS A 577 -28.06 14.84 -1.52
N SER A 578 -27.89 13.55 -1.74
CA SER A 578 -27.52 12.63 -0.66
C SER A 578 -26.04 12.75 -0.31
N GLU A 579 -25.74 12.71 1.00
CA GLU A 579 -24.39 12.79 1.55
C GLU A 579 -24.15 11.67 2.57
N VAL A 580 -22.91 11.16 2.61
CA VAL A 580 -22.40 10.29 3.67
C VAL A 580 -21.19 11.00 4.31
N LYS A 581 -21.19 11.07 5.65
CA LYS A 581 -20.12 11.69 6.43
C LYS A 581 -19.19 10.62 7.01
N THR A 582 -17.90 10.80 6.84
CA THR A 582 -16.83 10.11 7.57
C THR A 582 -16.17 11.10 8.54
N PRO A 583 -15.30 10.67 9.42
CA PRO A 583 -14.57 11.58 10.31
C PRO A 583 -13.76 12.67 9.57
N VAL A 584 -13.30 12.40 8.33
CA VAL A 584 -12.43 13.28 7.57
C VAL A 584 -13.17 13.99 6.44
N TYR A 585 -14.07 13.31 5.73
CA TYR A 585 -14.70 13.79 4.50
C TYR A 585 -16.22 13.70 4.56
N THR A 586 -16.87 14.52 3.74
CA THR A 586 -18.31 14.38 3.41
C THR A 586 -18.40 14.04 1.94
N PHE A 587 -18.85 12.85 1.60
CA PHE A 587 -18.98 12.39 0.21
C PHE A 587 -20.38 12.68 -0.33
N ARG A 588 -20.47 13.21 -1.56
CA ARG A 588 -21.71 13.59 -2.24
C ARG A 588 -21.77 12.97 -3.63
N LYS A 589 -22.98 12.74 -4.13
CA LYS A 589 -23.15 12.42 -5.56
C LYS A 589 -22.50 13.51 -6.42
N GLY A 590 -21.67 13.11 -7.39
CA GLY A 590 -20.92 13.99 -8.27
C GLY A 590 -19.51 14.34 -7.78
N ASP A 591 -19.08 13.86 -6.60
CA ASP A 591 -17.72 14.08 -6.14
C ASP A 591 -16.73 13.23 -6.93
N LYS A 592 -15.58 13.83 -7.24
CA LYS A 592 -14.38 13.16 -7.74
C LYS A 592 -13.62 12.58 -6.56
N VAL A 593 -13.41 11.28 -6.57
CA VAL A 593 -12.77 10.52 -5.47
C VAL A 593 -11.63 9.64 -5.98
N MET A 594 -10.75 9.23 -5.08
CA MET A 594 -9.63 8.35 -5.39
C MET A 594 -9.51 7.27 -4.31
N GLN A 595 -9.27 6.03 -4.76
CA GLN A 595 -8.88 4.92 -3.90
C GLN A 595 -7.47 5.15 -3.37
N THR A 596 -7.26 4.92 -2.06
CA THR A 596 -5.98 5.23 -1.40
C THR A 596 -5.14 4.00 -1.07
N LYS A 597 -5.72 2.80 -1.17
CA LYS A 597 -5.06 1.51 -0.96
C LYS A 597 -5.50 0.52 -2.03
N ASN A 598 -4.66 -0.47 -2.32
CA ASN A 598 -5.11 -1.60 -3.13
C ASN A 598 -6.14 -2.41 -2.35
N ASP A 599 -7.25 -2.72 -2.99
CA ASP A 599 -8.29 -3.58 -2.45
C ASP A 599 -8.73 -4.55 -3.56
N TYR A 600 -8.36 -5.81 -3.40
CA TYR A 600 -8.57 -6.85 -4.41
C TYR A 600 -9.97 -7.47 -4.34
N ASP A 601 -10.71 -7.23 -3.25
CA ASP A 601 -12.00 -7.85 -2.97
C ASP A 601 -13.18 -6.97 -3.40
N ILE A 602 -12.95 -5.69 -3.72
CA ILE A 602 -14.00 -4.79 -4.19
C ILE A 602 -14.54 -5.27 -5.53
N LEU A 603 -15.77 -5.75 -5.53
CA LEU A 603 -16.45 -6.20 -6.74
C LEU A 603 -16.91 -5.01 -7.57
N TRP A 604 -16.70 -5.09 -8.87
CA TRP A 604 -17.18 -4.09 -9.84
C TRP A 604 -17.89 -4.73 -11.02
N LYS A 605 -18.75 -3.93 -11.66
CA LYS A 605 -19.45 -4.27 -12.90
C LYS A 605 -19.21 -3.19 -13.95
N LYS A 606 -18.97 -3.61 -15.19
CA LYS A 606 -18.83 -2.72 -16.34
C LYS A 606 -19.85 -3.11 -17.41
N TYR A 607 -20.71 -2.16 -17.77
CA TYR A 607 -21.70 -2.34 -18.83
C TYR A 607 -21.05 -2.01 -20.19
N ILE A 608 -20.85 -3.02 -21.03
CA ILE A 608 -20.24 -2.86 -22.36
C ILE A 608 -21.32 -2.55 -23.39
N THR A 609 -22.46 -3.26 -23.32
CA THR A 609 -23.68 -3.03 -24.11
C THR A 609 -24.88 -3.32 -23.22
N GLU A 610 -26.12 -3.04 -23.68
CA GLU A 610 -27.34 -3.33 -22.92
C GLU A 610 -27.41 -4.81 -22.47
N ASP A 611 -26.88 -5.73 -23.29
CA ASP A 611 -26.93 -7.18 -23.03
C ASP A 611 -25.62 -7.78 -22.51
N LYS A 612 -24.51 -7.01 -22.48
CA LYS A 612 -23.18 -7.53 -22.10
C LYS A 612 -22.60 -6.77 -20.94
N THR A 613 -22.51 -7.45 -19.79
CA THR A 613 -21.87 -6.95 -18.57
C THR A 613 -20.61 -7.74 -18.30
N GLU A 614 -19.52 -7.03 -18.06
CA GLU A 614 -18.28 -7.57 -17.53
C GLU A 614 -18.28 -7.37 -16.01
N SER A 615 -17.85 -8.34 -15.24
CA SER A 615 -17.68 -8.25 -13.80
C SER A 615 -16.30 -8.70 -13.39
N GLY A 616 -15.77 -8.07 -12.37
CA GLY A 616 -14.46 -8.41 -11.83
C GLY A 616 -14.31 -7.93 -10.41
N ALA A 617 -13.12 -8.12 -9.87
CA ALA A 617 -12.74 -7.65 -8.55
C ALA A 617 -11.46 -6.81 -8.62
N GLY A 618 -11.28 -5.96 -7.62
CA GLY A 618 -10.11 -5.11 -7.43
C GLY A 618 -10.28 -3.68 -7.91
N ILE A 619 -10.14 -2.73 -6.95
CA ILE A 619 -9.94 -1.29 -7.17
C ILE A 619 -8.62 -0.93 -6.48
N PHE A 620 -7.76 -0.20 -7.18
CA PHE A 620 -6.36 -0.04 -6.77
C PHE A 620 -6.02 1.38 -6.34
N ASN A 621 -4.96 1.49 -5.58
CA ASN A 621 -4.43 2.78 -5.15
C ASN A 621 -4.16 3.69 -6.37
N GLY A 622 -4.71 4.91 -6.32
CA GLY A 622 -4.64 5.87 -7.42
C GLY A 622 -5.80 5.81 -8.42
N ASP A 623 -6.67 4.78 -8.38
CA ASP A 623 -7.88 4.75 -9.22
C ASP A 623 -8.79 5.93 -8.85
N ILE A 624 -9.12 6.78 -9.83
CA ILE A 624 -10.04 7.90 -9.66
C ILE A 624 -11.40 7.54 -10.23
N GLY A 625 -12.45 7.90 -9.50
CA GLY A 625 -13.82 7.68 -9.92
C GLY A 625 -14.73 8.84 -9.53
N ILE A 626 -15.96 8.76 -10.03
CA ILE A 626 -17.03 9.73 -9.73
C ILE A 626 -18.13 9.05 -8.93
N ILE A 627 -18.57 9.67 -7.86
CA ILE A 627 -19.70 9.18 -7.07
C ILE A 627 -21.00 9.36 -7.87
N ILE A 628 -21.59 8.26 -8.32
CA ILE A 628 -22.84 8.27 -9.09
C ILE A 628 -24.10 8.13 -8.23
N ALA A 629 -24.01 7.49 -7.07
CA ALA A 629 -25.11 7.37 -6.11
C ALA A 629 -24.63 7.32 -4.66
N VAL A 630 -25.48 7.80 -3.76
CA VAL A 630 -25.26 7.75 -2.30
C VAL A 630 -26.52 7.28 -1.62
N ASN A 631 -26.47 6.20 -0.86
CA ASN A 631 -27.55 5.68 -0.05
C ASN A 631 -27.33 6.06 1.43
N LYS A 632 -28.16 6.98 1.94
CA LYS A 632 -28.05 7.48 3.34
C LYS A 632 -28.43 6.43 4.38
N ILE A 633 -29.35 5.51 4.04
CA ILE A 633 -29.89 4.51 4.98
C ILE A 633 -28.83 3.42 5.19
N LEU A 634 -28.33 2.86 4.10
CA LEU A 634 -27.31 1.81 4.13
C LEU A 634 -25.89 2.37 4.32
N LYS A 635 -25.72 3.70 4.28
CA LYS A 635 -24.41 4.38 4.29
C LYS A 635 -23.46 3.86 3.23
N THR A 636 -23.97 3.52 2.04
CA THR A 636 -23.17 3.05 0.89
C THR A 636 -23.02 4.13 -0.16
N VAL A 637 -21.92 4.07 -0.88
CA VAL A 637 -21.58 4.98 -1.97
C VAL A 637 -21.29 4.15 -3.22
N THR A 638 -21.95 4.47 -4.33
CA THR A 638 -21.68 3.82 -5.63
C THR A 638 -20.77 4.74 -6.45
N ILE A 639 -19.65 4.20 -6.92
CA ILE A 639 -18.61 4.95 -7.61
C ILE A 639 -18.39 4.33 -8.97
N ASP A 640 -18.28 5.18 -9.98
CA ASP A 640 -17.85 4.80 -11.33
C ASP A 640 -16.36 5.11 -11.50
N PHE A 641 -15.55 4.07 -11.57
CA PHE A 641 -14.12 4.14 -11.86
C PHE A 641 -13.90 3.87 -13.36
N GLU A 642 -14.14 4.87 -14.21
CA GLU A 642 -13.96 4.78 -15.65
C GLU A 642 -14.74 3.61 -16.29
N GLY A 643 -16.02 3.50 -15.96
CA GLY A 643 -16.93 2.45 -16.40
C GLY A 643 -17.01 1.22 -15.51
N ARG A 644 -16.09 1.05 -14.55
CA ARG A 644 -16.15 0.02 -13.50
C ARG A 644 -16.96 0.55 -12.31
N ILE A 645 -18.19 0.09 -12.18
CA ILE A 645 -19.11 0.53 -11.12
C ILE A 645 -18.94 -0.36 -9.91
N ALA A 646 -18.51 0.23 -8.79
CA ALA A 646 -18.31 -0.44 -7.52
C ALA A 646 -19.17 0.18 -6.41
N VAL A 647 -19.60 -0.63 -5.43
CA VAL A 647 -20.36 -0.19 -4.28
C VAL A 647 -19.48 -0.28 -3.04
N TYR A 648 -19.35 0.83 -2.34
CA TYR A 648 -18.56 0.97 -1.11
C TYR A 648 -19.48 1.02 0.09
N ASP A 649 -19.19 0.21 1.08
CA ASP A 649 -19.80 0.28 2.41
C ASP A 649 -19.08 1.29 3.33
N LYS A 650 -19.52 1.38 4.58
CA LYS A 650 -18.97 2.34 5.54
C LYS A 650 -17.48 2.11 5.82
N GLN A 651 -17.00 0.86 5.85
CA GLN A 651 -15.60 0.53 6.17
C GLN A 651 -14.69 0.84 4.98
N MET A 652 -15.14 0.52 3.78
CA MET A 652 -14.42 0.84 2.54
C MET A 652 -14.24 2.35 2.32
N LEU A 653 -15.13 3.19 2.86
CA LEU A 653 -15.02 4.66 2.74
C LEU A 653 -13.77 5.24 3.41
N ASP A 654 -13.14 4.54 4.34
CA ASP A 654 -11.88 4.98 4.96
C ASP A 654 -10.69 4.89 3.97
N ASN A 655 -10.85 4.10 2.91
CA ASN A 655 -9.90 3.99 1.81
C ASN A 655 -10.17 4.95 0.64
N LEU A 656 -11.10 5.92 0.81
CA LEU A 656 -11.42 6.93 -0.18
C LEU A 656 -11.00 8.34 0.26
N GLU A 657 -10.50 9.12 -0.69
CA GLU A 657 -10.25 10.56 -0.52
C GLU A 657 -10.92 11.34 -1.66
N LEU A 658 -11.25 12.62 -1.41
CA LEU A 658 -11.62 13.53 -2.48
C LEU A 658 -10.43 13.74 -3.43
N ALA A 659 -10.67 13.82 -4.72
CA ALA A 659 -9.63 13.83 -5.76
C ALA A 659 -9.70 15.03 -6.72
N TYR A 660 -10.37 16.13 -6.36
CA TYR A 660 -10.26 17.38 -7.10
C TYR A 660 -8.82 17.90 -7.12
N ALA A 661 -8.12 17.73 -5.97
CA ALA A 661 -6.70 17.96 -5.82
C ALA A 661 -6.01 16.70 -5.28
N ILE A 662 -4.92 16.27 -5.91
CA ILE A 662 -4.11 15.12 -5.48
C ILE A 662 -2.65 15.53 -5.30
N THR A 663 -1.88 14.73 -4.56
CA THR A 663 -0.44 15.00 -4.45
C THR A 663 0.30 14.59 -5.73
N VAL A 664 1.44 15.24 -6.00
CA VAL A 664 2.28 14.88 -7.16
C VAL A 664 2.67 13.39 -7.13
N HIS A 665 2.95 12.81 -5.95
CA HIS A 665 3.25 11.39 -5.81
C HIS A 665 2.08 10.51 -6.29
N LYS A 666 0.84 10.89 -5.95
CA LYS A 666 -0.36 10.15 -6.36
C LYS A 666 -0.75 10.36 -7.84
N SER A 667 -0.11 11.29 -8.53
CA SER A 667 -0.29 11.50 -9.98
C SER A 667 0.67 10.68 -10.83
N GLN A 668 1.62 9.96 -10.25
CA GLN A 668 2.55 9.10 -11.00
C GLN A 668 1.76 8.06 -11.83
N GLY A 669 2.25 7.75 -13.03
CA GLY A 669 1.57 6.86 -13.98
C GLY A 669 0.29 7.43 -14.59
N SER A 670 -0.10 8.67 -14.24
CA SER A 670 -1.29 9.35 -14.80
C SER A 670 -0.87 10.56 -15.62
N GLU A 671 -1.69 10.93 -16.60
CA GLU A 671 -1.60 12.19 -17.33
C GLU A 671 -2.98 12.83 -17.42
N PHE A 672 -3.01 14.16 -17.45
CA PHE A 672 -4.25 14.94 -17.45
C PHE A 672 -4.18 15.99 -18.56
N ASP A 673 -5.30 16.31 -19.17
CA ASP A 673 -5.33 17.31 -20.23
C ASP A 673 -4.90 18.67 -19.71
N VAL A 674 -5.40 19.08 -18.55
CA VAL A 674 -5.04 20.32 -17.88
C VAL A 674 -4.57 20.05 -16.46
N VAL A 675 -3.38 20.53 -16.12
CA VAL A 675 -2.83 20.48 -14.76
C VAL A 675 -2.73 21.89 -14.16
N ILE A 676 -3.26 22.05 -12.97
CA ILE A 676 -3.02 23.23 -12.13
C ILE A 676 -2.09 22.81 -10.99
N LEU A 677 -0.84 23.25 -11.01
CA LEU A 677 0.17 22.92 -10.01
C LEU A 677 0.32 24.03 -8.99
N THR A 678 0.08 23.74 -7.71
CA THR A 678 0.30 24.73 -6.64
C THR A 678 1.73 24.63 -6.11
N VAL A 679 2.50 25.73 -6.18
CA VAL A 679 3.90 25.79 -5.70
C VAL A 679 4.05 26.94 -4.72
N PHE A 680 3.75 26.67 -3.43
CA PHE A 680 3.75 27.71 -2.41
C PHE A 680 3.97 27.19 -1.00
N GLY A 681 4.89 27.80 -0.25
CA GLY A 681 5.14 27.46 1.16
C GLY A 681 5.68 26.05 1.39
N GLY A 682 5.51 25.53 2.61
CA GLY A 682 5.81 24.13 2.97
C GLY A 682 7.26 23.85 3.38
N PHE A 683 7.54 22.61 3.72
CA PHE A 683 8.87 22.13 4.13
C PHE A 683 9.81 22.01 2.94
N ASP A 684 10.99 22.59 3.02
CA ASP A 684 12.00 22.59 1.94
C ASP A 684 12.38 21.18 1.45
N LYS A 685 12.32 20.18 2.32
CA LYS A 685 12.60 18.78 1.97
C LYS A 685 11.66 18.20 0.91
N LEU A 686 10.42 18.74 0.79
CA LEU A 686 9.42 18.28 -0.18
C LEU A 686 9.50 19.04 -1.52
N TYR A 687 10.33 20.08 -1.61
CA TYR A 687 10.43 20.91 -2.81
C TYR A 687 11.76 20.69 -3.50
N TYR A 688 11.82 19.71 -4.39
CA TYR A 688 13.02 19.32 -5.12
C TYR A 688 12.72 19.13 -6.62
N ARG A 689 13.76 19.12 -7.41
CA ARG A 689 13.74 19.13 -8.87
C ARG A 689 12.88 18.02 -9.48
N ASN A 690 13.10 16.77 -9.07
CA ASN A 690 12.35 15.62 -9.61
C ASN A 690 10.84 15.70 -9.32
N LEU A 691 10.44 16.29 -8.17
CA LEU A 691 9.03 16.50 -7.87
C LEU A 691 8.40 17.51 -8.84
N LEU A 692 9.07 18.64 -9.10
CA LEU A 692 8.62 19.64 -10.07
C LEU A 692 8.55 19.03 -11.47
N TYR A 693 9.60 18.34 -11.88
CA TYR A 693 9.66 17.66 -13.17
C TYR A 693 8.49 16.67 -13.35
N THR A 694 8.28 15.80 -12.35
CA THR A 694 7.16 14.83 -12.40
C THR A 694 5.81 15.53 -12.50
N ALA A 695 5.61 16.64 -11.76
CA ALA A 695 4.36 17.40 -11.82
C ALA A 695 4.14 18.04 -13.20
N VAL A 696 5.19 18.64 -13.80
CA VAL A 696 5.14 19.27 -15.12
C VAL A 696 4.79 18.23 -16.20
N THR A 697 5.42 17.07 -16.14
CA THR A 697 5.20 15.98 -17.11
C THR A 697 3.84 15.29 -16.97
N ARG A 698 2.99 15.66 -16.01
CA ARG A 698 1.60 15.15 -15.93
C ARG A 698 0.63 15.88 -16.83
N ALA A 699 0.99 17.05 -17.36
CA ALA A 699 0.13 17.82 -18.24
C ALA A 699 0.32 17.41 -19.71
N LYS A 700 -0.81 17.18 -20.41
CA LYS A 700 -0.82 16.86 -21.86
C LYS A 700 -0.96 18.11 -22.72
N ARG A 701 -1.92 18.98 -22.39
CA ARG A 701 -2.33 20.12 -23.23
C ARG A 701 -2.07 21.47 -22.58
N MET A 702 -2.22 21.54 -21.25
CA MET A 702 -2.02 22.82 -20.55
C MET A 702 -1.51 22.61 -19.13
N LEU A 703 -0.49 23.38 -18.77
CA LEU A 703 0.01 23.46 -17.40
C LEU A 703 -0.09 24.91 -16.90
N ILE A 704 -0.69 25.06 -15.71
CA ILE A 704 -0.76 26.32 -15.00
C ILE A 704 -0.09 26.16 -13.65
N ILE A 705 1.04 26.81 -13.43
CA ILE A 705 1.68 26.87 -12.11
C ILE A 705 1.14 28.10 -11.36
N VAL A 706 0.55 27.86 -10.19
CA VAL A 706 0.04 28.92 -9.30
C VAL A 706 0.89 28.96 -8.03
N GLY A 707 1.53 30.08 -7.75
CA GLY A 707 2.32 30.22 -6.54
C GLY A 707 3.48 31.21 -6.61
N SER A 708 4.61 30.87 -5.97
CA SER A 708 5.77 31.73 -5.82
C SER A 708 6.88 31.40 -6.81
N LYS A 709 7.30 32.36 -7.62
CA LYS A 709 8.47 32.22 -8.50
C LYS A 709 9.71 31.74 -7.72
N LYS A 710 9.99 32.37 -6.58
CA LYS A 710 11.13 31.97 -5.73
C LYS A 710 11.08 30.51 -5.33
N ARG A 711 9.88 29.93 -5.17
CA ARG A 711 9.72 28.53 -4.80
C ARG A 711 9.94 27.61 -6.00
N VAL A 712 9.53 28.01 -7.19
CA VAL A 712 9.83 27.28 -8.44
C VAL A 712 11.34 27.27 -8.68
N ASP A 713 11.99 28.43 -8.63
CA ASP A 713 13.45 28.55 -8.80
C ASP A 713 14.20 27.70 -7.76
N PHE A 714 13.77 27.73 -6.49
CA PHE A 714 14.31 26.88 -5.43
C PHE A 714 14.19 25.37 -5.76
N MET A 715 13.06 24.93 -6.31
CA MET A 715 12.89 23.51 -6.70
C MET A 715 13.85 23.12 -7.83
N ILE A 716 14.06 23.99 -8.80
CA ILE A 716 14.99 23.75 -9.91
C ILE A 716 16.43 23.63 -9.38
N ASP A 717 16.83 24.51 -8.46
CA ASP A 717 18.17 24.50 -7.87
C ASP A 717 18.37 23.35 -6.89
N ASN A 718 17.29 22.89 -6.23
CA ASN A 718 17.34 21.81 -5.26
C ASN A 718 17.43 20.44 -5.93
N ASN A 719 18.66 20.08 -6.36
CA ASN A 719 18.97 18.76 -6.87
C ASN A 719 19.31 17.76 -5.75
N LYS A 720 18.93 18.03 -4.52
CA LYS A 720 19.04 17.04 -3.44
C LYS A 720 18.06 15.90 -3.77
N ARG A 721 18.50 15.06 -4.69
CA ARG A 721 17.91 13.73 -4.86
C ARG A 721 17.90 13.13 -3.48
N THR A 722 16.77 12.61 -3.06
CA THR A 722 16.74 11.76 -1.89
C THR A 722 17.72 10.63 -2.17
N LEU A 723 18.92 10.73 -1.59
CA LEU A 723 19.95 9.69 -1.69
C LEU A 723 19.33 8.44 -1.07
N ARG A 724 19.01 7.47 -1.89
CA ARG A 724 18.63 6.15 -1.42
C ARG A 724 19.87 5.31 -1.24
N TYR A 725 20.00 4.71 -0.09
CA TYR A 725 21.03 3.69 0.14
C TYR A 725 20.47 2.36 -0.37
N THR A 726 21.12 1.84 -1.42
CA THR A 726 20.80 0.56 -2.09
C THR A 726 22.08 -0.18 -2.36
N ALA A 727 22.02 -1.50 -2.46
CA ALA A 727 23.18 -2.35 -2.79
C ALA A 727 23.15 -2.82 -4.25
N LEU A 728 21.98 -2.83 -4.92
CA LEU A 728 21.76 -3.43 -6.24
C LEU A 728 22.79 -3.00 -7.30
N LYS A 729 23.06 -1.68 -7.41
CA LYS A 729 24.04 -1.17 -8.36
C LYS A 729 25.39 -1.89 -8.26
N ASN A 730 25.91 -1.99 -7.04
CA ASN A 730 27.24 -2.55 -6.82
C ASN A 730 27.24 -4.07 -6.90
N MET A 731 26.17 -4.74 -6.43
CA MET A 731 25.99 -6.18 -6.62
C MET A 731 26.03 -6.55 -8.11
N LEU A 732 25.36 -5.76 -8.96
CA LEU A 732 25.43 -5.94 -10.42
C LEU A 732 26.85 -5.77 -10.97
N MET A 733 27.58 -4.72 -10.54
CA MET A 733 28.94 -4.47 -10.99
C MET A 733 29.89 -5.59 -10.56
N GLU A 734 29.82 -6.02 -9.30
CA GLU A 734 30.66 -7.08 -8.73
C GLU A 734 30.48 -8.43 -9.45
N LEU A 735 29.21 -8.80 -9.76
CA LEU A 735 28.92 -10.03 -10.49
C LEU A 735 29.44 -10.02 -11.93
N VAL A 736 29.29 -8.88 -12.61
CA VAL A 736 29.72 -8.76 -14.01
C VAL A 736 31.24 -8.64 -14.14
N GLU A 737 31.89 -7.86 -13.27
CA GLU A 737 33.35 -7.73 -13.26
C GLU A 737 34.04 -9.04 -12.83
N GLY A 738 33.42 -9.79 -11.88
CA GLY A 738 33.88 -11.11 -11.47
C GLY A 738 33.81 -12.15 -12.58
N ASP A 739 32.77 -12.08 -13.40
CA ASP A 739 32.52 -13.00 -14.52
C ASP A 739 33.47 -12.72 -15.68
N ASP A 740 33.71 -11.45 -16.04
CA ASP A 740 34.65 -11.03 -17.06
C ASP A 740 36.13 -11.39 -16.68
N SER A 741 36.45 -11.57 -15.39
CA SER A 741 37.75 -12.01 -14.88
C SER A 741 37.92 -13.54 -14.81
N GLY A 742 36.88 -14.32 -15.12
CA GLY A 742 36.93 -15.79 -15.17
C GLY A 742 37.00 -16.49 -13.82
N GLN A 743 36.61 -15.83 -12.75
CA GLN A 743 36.75 -16.35 -11.36
C GLN A 743 35.46 -16.87 -10.68
N GLN A 744 34.30 -16.85 -11.31
CA GLN A 744 33.08 -17.45 -10.69
C GLN A 744 32.24 -18.23 -11.70
N THR A 745 32.19 -19.54 -11.52
CA THR A 745 31.05 -20.35 -12.00
C THR A 745 29.85 -20.05 -11.12
N LEU A 746 28.82 -19.47 -11.71
CA LEU A 746 27.54 -19.29 -11.04
C LEU A 746 26.91 -20.67 -10.79
N ASP A 747 26.97 -21.17 -9.57
CA ASP A 747 26.11 -22.28 -9.14
C ASP A 747 24.66 -21.79 -9.14
N ILE A 748 23.86 -22.34 -10.04
CA ILE A 748 22.42 -22.06 -10.23
C ILE A 748 21.60 -22.89 -9.25
#